data_72dd8135d54c350dd2d14f96c386de7e
#
_entry.id   72dd8135d54c350dd2d14f96c386de7e
#
_cell.length_a   1.000
_cell.length_b   1.000
_cell.length_c   1.000
_cell.angle_alpha   90.00
_cell.angle_beta   90.00
_cell.angle_gamma   90.00
#
_symmetry.space_group_name_H-M   'P 1'
#
loop_
_entity.id
_entity.type
_entity.pdbx_description
1 polymer ?
#
loop_
_entity_poly.entity_id
_entity_poly.type
_entity_poly.pdbx_seq_one_letter_code
_entity_poly.pdbx_strand_id
1 'polypeptide(L)'
;MKFEYNEFKVIENELNKEELRFSESIMSLANEYMGMRGNFEEKYSGDSLQGTYIGGVWFPDKTKVGWWKIGYPEYFGKMINSPNFIGIGVKIDGQELDLNVEEIVSYRRELDMEKGLLKRSFEIKRSDKSFQIDVERFVSIDTKEICPIKYSVIALDAEALVEFIPYLDADVENEDSNYEEKFWHVLDKGAHENTGYLVSKTIENNFGVERFTICNYMVSRLYSDQNEDYRFEAVIGDESVSTRAQVRLEPGQTASLEKIVAVTTTRDHKEEDLTRVAGDLAKSAAELGYDKLFERHALKWRQRWDIADVVIKNQPKLQQGIRYSIFQLFSTYYGDDLRLNIGPKGFTGEKYGGATYWDTEAYIIPMYLSTAPQEVTRNLLLYRYNQLTEAYHNASMQGLKGALYPMVTFNGIECHNEWEITFEEIHRNGSIAYALYNYANYTGDYDYIVDYGIDVLVGISRFWADRVHYSQRNKKYMIHGVTGPNEYENNVNNNWYTNTIAAWTLEFTMAMIDKLGHKLVSKLEALEIDQDELSKWNDIVDNMYYPYDEELGVFVQHDTFLDKDLQPVDILTEADRPLNKNWSWDKILRSCYIKQADVLQGIYYFGDRYTDQEKKNNYLFYEPMTVHESSLSACIHSILACEIGLEEKAVGMYERTARLDLDNYNKDTDDGLHITSMSGAWMSIVQGFAGMRTYDGRLSFAPILPDDWDGYSFNINYRDRLINLDVSQTEISISLKKGSPIELDIYKEKHLLEDKLVIKRG
;
A
#
# COMPACT_ATOMS: atom_id res chain seq x y z
N MET A 1 16.47 -8.93 -19.05
CA MET A 1 16.30 -8.08 -17.85
C MET A 1 15.23 -7.06 -18.22
N LYS A 2 14.13 -7.00 -17.49
CA LYS A 2 13.00 -6.09 -17.86
C LYS A 2 13.35 -4.62 -17.64
N PHE A 3 14.05 -4.30 -16.54
CA PHE A 3 14.44 -2.95 -16.17
C PHE A 3 15.95 -2.85 -15.91
N GLU A 4 16.51 -1.70 -16.26
CA GLU A 4 17.91 -1.36 -15.94
C GLU A 4 18.05 -1.12 -14.42
N TYR A 5 19.12 -1.61 -13.80
CA TYR A 5 19.41 -1.34 -12.40
C TYR A 5 19.95 0.07 -12.22
N ASN A 6 19.15 0.90 -11.56
CA ASN A 6 19.52 2.27 -11.20
C ASN A 6 19.01 2.57 -9.79
N GLU A 7 19.80 3.25 -9.01
CA GLU A 7 19.51 3.47 -7.58
C GLU A 7 18.21 4.25 -7.31
N PHE A 8 17.83 5.18 -8.18
CA PHE A 8 16.63 6.03 -8.02
C PHE A 8 15.66 5.94 -9.21
N LYS A 9 15.91 5.08 -10.18
CA LYS A 9 15.08 5.01 -11.38
C LYS A 9 14.70 3.60 -11.73
N VAL A 10 13.50 3.45 -12.27
CA VAL A 10 13.09 2.27 -13.00
C VAL A 10 13.06 2.62 -14.48
N ILE A 11 13.88 1.93 -15.30
CA ILE A 11 14.13 2.30 -16.68
C ILE A 11 13.80 1.13 -17.59
N GLU A 12 12.96 1.39 -18.58
CA GLU A 12 12.58 0.50 -19.68
C GLU A 12 13.14 1.06 -20.98
N ASN A 13 14.00 0.31 -21.67
CA ASN A 13 14.70 0.77 -22.88
C ASN A 13 14.10 0.24 -24.18
N GLU A 14 12.99 -0.49 -24.13
CA GLU A 14 12.23 -0.98 -25.27
C GLU A 14 10.76 -1.12 -24.91
N LEU A 15 9.85 -0.92 -25.87
CA LEU A 15 8.41 -1.16 -25.66
C LEU A 15 8.11 -2.65 -25.83
N ASN A 16 7.84 -3.34 -24.72
CA ASN A 16 7.34 -4.70 -24.75
C ASN A 16 5.80 -4.69 -24.77
N LYS A 17 5.22 -4.87 -25.95
CA LYS A 17 3.76 -4.82 -26.17
C LYS A 17 3.02 -5.98 -25.49
N GLU A 18 3.67 -7.13 -25.27
CA GLU A 18 3.08 -8.31 -24.64
C GLU A 18 3.01 -8.19 -23.11
N GLU A 19 3.84 -7.34 -22.51
CA GLU A 19 3.91 -7.12 -21.07
C GLU A 19 3.59 -5.66 -20.69
N LEU A 20 2.82 -4.94 -21.53
CA LEU A 20 2.55 -3.52 -21.27
C LEU A 20 1.80 -3.30 -19.96
N ARG A 21 0.79 -4.11 -19.65
CA ARG A 21 0.06 -4.02 -18.36
C ARG A 21 0.96 -4.15 -17.14
N PHE A 22 1.96 -5.02 -17.20
CA PHE A 22 2.98 -5.13 -16.16
C PHE A 22 3.77 -3.82 -16.03
N SER A 23 4.28 -3.29 -17.16
CA SER A 23 5.02 -2.02 -17.16
C SER A 23 4.16 -0.85 -16.70
N GLU A 24 2.87 -0.81 -17.03
CA GLU A 24 1.92 0.20 -16.55
C GLU A 24 1.76 0.17 -15.03
N SER A 25 1.72 -1.01 -14.42
CA SER A 25 1.71 -1.14 -12.95
C SER A 25 2.99 -0.57 -12.33
N ILE A 26 4.16 -1.00 -12.85
CA ILE A 26 5.46 -0.57 -12.34
C ILE A 26 5.68 0.93 -12.44
N MET A 27 5.20 1.55 -13.50
CA MET A 27 5.36 2.99 -13.79
C MET A 27 4.23 3.87 -13.22
N SER A 28 3.48 3.37 -12.22
CA SER A 28 2.39 4.09 -11.57
C SER A 28 2.88 5.29 -10.76
N LEU A 29 2.05 6.34 -10.74
CA LEU A 29 2.24 7.56 -9.95
C LEU A 29 1.02 7.82 -9.07
N ALA A 30 1.24 8.35 -7.86
CA ALA A 30 0.14 8.79 -6.99
C ALA A 30 0.62 9.86 -5.99
N ASN A 31 -0.35 10.45 -5.24
CA ASN A 31 -0.08 11.45 -4.21
C ASN A 31 -1.08 11.38 -3.03
N GLU A 32 -1.62 10.18 -2.72
CA GLU A 32 -2.69 9.96 -1.73
C GLU A 32 -4.07 10.45 -2.19
N TYR A 33 -4.17 11.60 -2.84
CA TYR A 33 -5.44 12.15 -3.32
C TYR A 33 -5.90 11.50 -4.61
N MET A 34 -4.98 11.26 -5.53
CA MET A 34 -5.23 10.57 -6.80
C MET A 34 -4.00 9.77 -7.23
N GLY A 35 -4.23 8.82 -8.11
CA GLY A 35 -3.15 8.05 -8.71
C GLY A 35 -3.54 7.48 -10.07
N MET A 36 -2.55 6.99 -10.77
CA MET A 36 -2.71 6.46 -12.12
C MET A 36 -1.66 5.43 -12.46
N ARG A 37 -2.05 4.50 -13.29
CA ARG A 37 -1.11 3.56 -13.90
C ARG A 37 -0.20 4.28 -14.90
N GLY A 38 0.87 3.64 -15.32
CA GLY A 38 1.79 4.16 -16.32
C GLY A 38 1.24 4.15 -17.75
N ASN A 39 -0.06 4.35 -17.95
CA ASN A 39 -0.69 4.38 -19.29
C ASN A 39 -0.12 5.50 -20.16
N PHE A 40 -0.21 5.33 -21.48
CA PHE A 40 0.16 6.38 -22.42
C PHE A 40 -0.89 7.48 -22.46
N GLU A 41 -0.44 8.69 -22.76
CA GLU A 41 -1.30 9.86 -22.95
C GLU A 41 -2.04 9.81 -24.30
N GLU A 42 -1.33 9.37 -25.33
CA GLU A 42 -1.86 9.16 -26.67
C GLU A 42 -2.58 7.81 -26.78
N LYS A 43 -3.22 7.59 -27.90
CA LYS A 43 -3.89 6.33 -28.20
C LYS A 43 -2.94 5.14 -28.19
N TYR A 44 -3.41 4.05 -27.66
CA TYR A 44 -2.80 2.74 -27.77
C TYR A 44 -3.87 1.68 -28.06
N SER A 45 -3.81 1.04 -29.23
CA SER A 45 -4.80 0.05 -29.68
C SER A 45 -4.46 -1.39 -29.28
N GLY A 46 -3.35 -1.62 -28.58
CA GLY A 46 -2.96 -2.91 -28.03
C GLY A 46 -3.58 -3.19 -26.65
N ASP A 47 -3.15 -4.28 -26.01
CA ASP A 47 -3.59 -4.63 -24.67
C ASP A 47 -3.01 -3.67 -23.62
N SER A 48 -3.90 -3.06 -22.84
CA SER A 48 -3.59 -2.05 -21.81
C SER A 48 -4.69 -2.06 -20.76
N LEU A 49 -4.35 -1.86 -19.50
CA LEU A 49 -5.31 -1.62 -18.43
C LEU A 49 -5.25 -0.14 -18.05
N GLN A 50 -6.14 0.65 -18.64
CA GLN A 50 -6.24 2.07 -18.34
C GLN A 50 -6.76 2.24 -16.91
N GLY A 51 -6.05 2.99 -16.05
CA GLY A 51 -6.43 3.21 -14.68
C GLY A 51 -6.04 4.60 -14.17
N THR A 52 -7.05 5.36 -13.79
CA THR A 52 -6.95 6.60 -13.01
C THR A 52 -7.89 6.50 -11.81
N TYR A 53 -7.39 6.78 -10.62
CA TYR A 53 -8.13 6.52 -9.38
C TYR A 53 -8.08 7.74 -8.47
N ILE A 54 -9.17 7.97 -7.72
CA ILE A 54 -9.27 9.06 -6.74
C ILE A 54 -9.42 8.46 -5.34
N GLY A 55 -8.58 8.90 -4.42
CA GLY A 55 -8.55 8.41 -3.04
C GLY A 55 -9.92 8.53 -2.35
N GLY A 56 -10.42 7.41 -1.82
CA GLY A 56 -11.71 7.33 -1.13
C GLY A 56 -12.94 7.47 -2.01
N VAL A 57 -12.79 7.45 -3.34
CA VAL A 57 -13.90 7.35 -4.30
C VAL A 57 -14.06 5.90 -4.71
N TRP A 58 -15.21 5.30 -4.40
CA TRP A 58 -15.46 3.88 -4.55
C TRP A 58 -16.93 3.60 -4.86
N PHE A 59 -17.24 2.37 -5.24
CA PHE A 59 -18.61 1.92 -5.53
C PHE A 59 -18.93 0.60 -4.81
N PRO A 60 -20.12 0.45 -4.22
CA PRO A 60 -20.60 -0.80 -3.64
C PRO A 60 -21.15 -1.69 -4.74
N ASP A 61 -20.31 -2.51 -5.36
CA ASP A 61 -20.72 -3.41 -6.42
C ASP A 61 -21.40 -4.66 -5.83
N LYS A 62 -22.58 -4.98 -6.29
CA LYS A 62 -23.39 -6.10 -5.76
C LYS A 62 -22.63 -7.41 -5.89
N THR A 63 -22.60 -8.22 -4.82
CA THR A 63 -21.97 -9.55 -4.85
C THR A 63 -22.65 -10.51 -5.83
N LYS A 64 -21.89 -11.43 -6.45
CA LYS A 64 -22.41 -12.48 -7.34
C LYS A 64 -22.90 -13.74 -6.60
N VAL A 65 -23.06 -13.66 -5.29
CA VAL A 65 -23.46 -14.80 -4.47
C VAL A 65 -24.88 -15.21 -4.78
N GLY A 66 -25.10 -16.47 -5.13
CA GLY A 66 -26.43 -17.01 -5.47
C GLY A 66 -27.38 -17.16 -4.27
N TRP A 67 -26.89 -17.02 -3.05
CA TRP A 67 -27.64 -17.11 -1.80
C TRP A 67 -26.93 -16.30 -0.69
N TRP A 68 -27.71 -15.72 0.19
CA TRP A 68 -27.24 -14.85 1.25
C TRP A 68 -27.58 -15.45 2.62
N LYS A 69 -26.69 -15.23 3.60
CA LYS A 69 -26.90 -15.59 5.00
C LYS A 69 -26.65 -14.37 5.88
N ILE A 70 -27.24 -14.36 7.06
CA ILE A 70 -27.00 -13.31 8.06
C ILE A 70 -25.50 -13.20 8.34
N GLY A 71 -24.97 -11.99 8.30
CA GLY A 71 -23.55 -11.68 8.50
C GLY A 71 -22.69 -11.69 7.23
N TYR A 72 -23.24 -12.09 6.08
CA TYR A 72 -22.53 -11.96 4.82
C TYR A 72 -22.53 -10.51 4.31
N PRO A 73 -21.45 -10.06 3.62
CA PRO A 73 -21.43 -8.78 2.92
C PRO A 73 -22.53 -8.71 1.85
N GLU A 74 -23.16 -7.55 1.69
CA GLU A 74 -24.18 -7.34 0.67
C GLU A 74 -23.60 -6.87 -0.66
N TYR A 75 -22.42 -6.25 -0.62
CA TYR A 75 -21.69 -5.71 -1.76
C TYR A 75 -20.19 -5.91 -1.61
N PHE A 76 -19.51 -5.89 -2.73
CA PHE A 76 -18.05 -5.77 -2.78
C PHE A 76 -17.67 -4.30 -3.02
N GLY A 77 -16.95 -3.70 -2.06
CA GLY A 77 -16.44 -2.33 -2.20
C GLY A 77 -15.31 -2.29 -3.22
N LYS A 78 -15.43 -1.46 -4.25
CA LYS A 78 -14.43 -1.33 -5.31
C LYS A 78 -13.97 0.11 -5.45
N MET A 79 -12.66 0.31 -5.47
CA MET A 79 -12.08 1.53 -6.00
C MET A 79 -12.36 1.56 -7.51
N ILE A 80 -12.97 2.63 -7.99
CA ILE A 80 -13.44 2.69 -9.37
C ILE A 80 -12.47 3.47 -10.25
N ASN A 81 -12.32 2.98 -11.49
CA ASN A 81 -11.60 3.71 -12.51
C ASN A 81 -12.30 5.06 -12.75
N SER A 82 -11.58 6.14 -12.58
CA SER A 82 -12.09 7.52 -12.72
C SER A 82 -12.04 7.94 -14.20
N PRO A 83 -12.88 8.91 -14.62
CA PRO A 83 -12.76 9.49 -15.94
C PRO A 83 -11.33 9.81 -16.33
N ASN A 84 -10.93 9.41 -17.55
CA ASN A 84 -9.59 9.59 -18.03
C ASN A 84 -9.26 11.08 -18.22
N PHE A 85 -8.33 11.56 -17.42
CA PHE A 85 -7.89 12.96 -17.47
C PHE A 85 -6.45 13.14 -17.99
N ILE A 86 -5.72 12.06 -18.27
CA ILE A 86 -4.36 12.16 -18.82
C ILE A 86 -4.34 12.28 -20.35
N GLY A 87 -5.40 11.93 -21.03
CA GLY A 87 -5.46 11.74 -22.48
C GLY A 87 -5.04 12.94 -23.31
N ILE A 88 -4.15 12.72 -24.29
CA ILE A 88 -3.70 13.69 -25.29
C ILE A 88 -3.62 12.97 -26.63
N GLY A 89 -4.66 13.09 -27.47
CA GLY A 89 -4.58 12.61 -28.85
C GLY A 89 -3.55 13.43 -29.63
N VAL A 90 -2.76 12.76 -30.44
CA VAL A 90 -1.77 13.42 -31.32
C VAL A 90 -1.94 12.92 -32.74
N LYS A 91 -2.01 13.85 -33.71
CA LYS A 91 -1.96 13.52 -35.15
C LYS A 91 -0.78 14.21 -35.79
N ILE A 92 -0.07 13.47 -36.63
CA ILE A 92 1.03 13.98 -37.43
C ILE A 92 0.67 13.77 -38.88
N ASP A 93 0.59 14.87 -39.66
CA ASP A 93 0.11 14.90 -41.03
C ASP A 93 -1.28 14.24 -41.21
N GLY A 94 -2.15 14.43 -40.20
CA GLY A 94 -3.52 13.90 -40.18
C GLY A 94 -3.64 12.43 -39.74
N GLN A 95 -2.55 11.72 -39.53
CA GLN A 95 -2.52 10.35 -39.01
C GLN A 95 -2.38 10.32 -37.49
N GLU A 96 -3.25 9.59 -36.81
CA GLU A 96 -3.23 9.42 -35.37
C GLU A 96 -1.98 8.66 -34.92
N LEU A 97 -1.36 9.11 -33.83
CA LEU A 97 -0.22 8.43 -33.20
C LEU A 97 -0.73 7.28 -32.34
N ASP A 98 -0.31 6.07 -32.68
CA ASP A 98 -0.65 4.84 -31.96
C ASP A 98 0.58 3.93 -31.92
N LEU A 99 1.22 3.84 -30.74
CA LEU A 99 2.45 3.07 -30.54
C LEU A 99 2.31 1.57 -30.81
N ASN A 100 1.08 1.04 -30.82
CA ASN A 100 0.86 -0.36 -31.18
C ASN A 100 1.17 -0.65 -32.66
N VAL A 101 1.02 0.36 -33.52
CA VAL A 101 1.18 0.20 -34.99
C VAL A 101 2.36 0.98 -35.56
N GLU A 102 2.96 1.91 -34.83
CA GLU A 102 4.10 2.70 -35.28
C GLU A 102 5.38 1.89 -35.47
N GLU A 103 6.23 2.31 -36.39
CA GLU A 103 7.63 1.88 -36.48
C GLU A 103 8.46 2.66 -35.45
N ILE A 104 8.77 2.01 -34.34
CA ILE A 104 9.52 2.62 -33.22
C ILE A 104 11.01 2.38 -33.47
N VAL A 105 11.78 3.45 -33.60
CA VAL A 105 13.23 3.43 -33.82
C VAL A 105 14.00 3.34 -32.49
N SER A 106 13.54 4.10 -31.50
CA SER A 106 14.07 4.07 -30.15
C SER A 106 12.96 4.28 -29.14
N TYR A 107 13.12 3.74 -27.93
CA TYR A 107 12.16 3.89 -26.85
C TYR A 107 12.87 3.91 -25.52
N ARG A 108 12.49 4.83 -24.65
CA ARG A 108 12.88 4.87 -23.24
C ARG A 108 11.74 5.38 -22.39
N ARG A 109 11.39 4.64 -21.34
CA ARG A 109 10.48 5.08 -20.29
C ARG A 109 11.18 5.00 -18.92
N GLU A 110 11.00 6.00 -18.10
CA GLU A 110 11.74 6.18 -16.86
C GLU A 110 10.82 6.71 -15.76
N LEU A 111 10.70 5.97 -14.65
CA LEU A 111 10.17 6.45 -13.40
C LEU A 111 11.33 6.95 -12.54
N ASP A 112 11.42 8.27 -12.36
CA ASP A 112 12.38 8.93 -11.48
C ASP A 112 11.79 9.04 -10.07
N MET A 113 12.16 8.13 -9.18
CA MET A 113 11.65 8.04 -7.81
C MET A 113 12.19 9.14 -6.89
N GLU A 114 13.36 9.71 -7.21
CA GLU A 114 13.91 10.85 -6.44
C GLU A 114 13.02 12.08 -6.56
N LYS A 115 12.37 12.25 -7.72
CA LYS A 115 11.59 13.43 -8.08
C LYS A 115 10.09 13.18 -8.26
N GLY A 116 9.64 11.92 -8.19
CA GLY A 116 8.25 11.56 -8.43
C GLY A 116 7.76 11.86 -9.85
N LEU A 117 8.58 11.56 -10.86
CA LEU A 117 8.36 11.97 -12.26
C LEU A 117 8.37 10.75 -13.18
N LEU A 118 7.37 10.64 -14.04
CA LEU A 118 7.38 9.69 -15.15
C LEU A 118 7.76 10.42 -16.45
N LYS A 119 8.78 9.89 -17.12
CA LYS A 119 9.26 10.36 -18.42
C LYS A 119 9.16 9.27 -19.45
N ARG A 120 8.89 9.67 -20.68
CA ARG A 120 8.92 8.79 -21.83
C ARG A 120 9.49 9.54 -23.03
N SER A 121 10.41 8.91 -23.75
CA SER A 121 11.09 9.44 -24.92
C SER A 121 11.18 8.37 -25.99
N PHE A 122 10.72 8.63 -27.19
CA PHE A 122 10.77 7.66 -28.26
C PHE A 122 10.84 8.33 -29.62
N GLU A 123 11.47 7.64 -30.58
CA GLU A 123 11.54 8.02 -31.98
C GLU A 123 10.69 7.10 -32.82
N ILE A 124 9.86 7.67 -33.69
CA ILE A 124 9.08 6.94 -34.68
C ILE A 124 9.51 7.32 -36.09
N LYS A 125 9.33 6.38 -37.03
CA LYS A 125 9.54 6.60 -38.42
C LYS A 125 8.25 6.34 -39.23
N ARG A 126 7.85 7.32 -40.04
CA ARG A 126 6.72 7.23 -40.94
C ARG A 126 7.21 7.52 -42.37
N SER A 127 7.33 6.48 -43.20
CA SER A 127 7.90 6.56 -44.55
C SER A 127 9.32 7.15 -44.54
N ASP A 128 9.49 8.40 -44.96
CA ASP A 128 10.77 9.12 -45.00
C ASP A 128 10.89 10.22 -43.95
N LYS A 129 9.96 10.28 -42.99
CA LYS A 129 9.93 11.28 -41.94
C LYS A 129 10.19 10.61 -40.55
N SER A 130 10.97 11.27 -39.77
CA SER A 130 11.29 10.84 -38.39
C SER A 130 10.84 11.89 -37.37
N PHE A 131 10.30 11.43 -36.26
CA PHE A 131 9.81 12.27 -35.17
C PHE A 131 10.29 11.77 -33.84
N GLN A 132 10.79 12.70 -33.02
CA GLN A 132 11.06 12.45 -31.60
C GLN A 132 9.88 12.93 -30.77
N ILE A 133 9.42 12.11 -29.83
CA ILE A 133 8.36 12.42 -28.90
C ILE A 133 8.91 12.33 -27.47
N ASP A 134 8.72 13.39 -26.68
CA ASP A 134 9.10 13.45 -25.28
C ASP A 134 7.89 13.80 -24.42
N VAL A 135 7.62 12.98 -23.40
CA VAL A 135 6.48 13.14 -22.49
C VAL A 135 6.95 13.11 -21.05
N GLU A 136 6.47 14.05 -20.27
CA GLU A 136 6.71 14.11 -18.84
C GLU A 136 5.40 14.36 -18.09
N ARG A 137 5.18 13.64 -16.99
CA ARG A 137 4.04 13.90 -16.10
C ARG A 137 4.37 13.57 -14.65
N PHE A 138 3.69 14.24 -13.74
CA PHE A 138 3.70 13.95 -12.32
C PHE A 138 2.34 14.24 -11.70
N VAL A 139 2.07 13.63 -10.56
CA VAL A 139 0.93 13.94 -9.70
C VAL A 139 1.46 14.77 -8.54
N SER A 140 1.02 16.03 -8.45
CA SER A 140 1.65 17.00 -7.54
C SER A 140 1.43 16.62 -6.06
N ILE A 141 2.52 16.52 -5.29
CA ILE A 141 2.47 16.42 -3.82
C ILE A 141 2.53 17.80 -3.13
N ASP A 142 2.61 18.89 -3.92
CA ASP A 142 2.54 20.26 -3.40
C ASP A 142 1.10 20.78 -3.39
N THR A 143 0.37 20.54 -4.46
CA THR A 143 -1.06 20.84 -4.59
C THR A 143 -1.74 19.55 -5.06
N LYS A 144 -2.37 18.85 -4.12
CA LYS A 144 -2.80 17.45 -4.30
C LYS A 144 -3.80 17.23 -5.46
N GLU A 145 -4.57 18.24 -5.82
CA GLU A 145 -5.59 18.20 -6.87
C GLU A 145 -5.01 18.33 -8.29
N ILE A 146 -3.71 18.61 -8.45
CA ILE A 146 -3.10 18.99 -9.73
C ILE A 146 -2.26 17.86 -10.34
N CYS A 147 -2.52 17.58 -11.64
CA CYS A 147 -1.70 16.70 -12.47
C CYS A 147 -1.20 17.45 -13.70
N PRO A 148 0.08 17.86 -13.75
CA PRO A 148 0.69 18.47 -14.91
C PRO A 148 1.26 17.43 -15.87
N ILE A 149 1.05 17.64 -17.19
CA ILE A 149 1.57 16.82 -18.27
C ILE A 149 2.21 17.75 -19.31
N LYS A 150 3.41 17.41 -19.77
CA LYS A 150 4.12 18.09 -20.86
C LYS A 150 4.40 17.09 -21.96
N TYR A 151 3.88 17.37 -23.16
CA TYR A 151 3.98 16.50 -24.32
C TYR A 151 4.63 17.25 -25.47
N SER A 152 5.78 16.80 -25.94
CA SER A 152 6.58 17.47 -26.98
C SER A 152 6.73 16.58 -28.23
N VAL A 153 6.62 17.19 -29.40
CA VAL A 153 6.89 16.55 -30.71
C VAL A 153 7.97 17.37 -31.41
N ILE A 154 9.01 16.71 -31.88
CA ILE A 154 10.11 17.27 -32.64
C ILE A 154 10.11 16.67 -34.04
N ALA A 155 10.04 17.51 -35.06
CA ALA A 155 10.21 17.08 -36.47
C ALA A 155 11.71 16.98 -36.77
N LEU A 156 12.26 15.76 -36.96
CA LEU A 156 13.71 15.58 -37.04
C LEU A 156 14.27 15.97 -38.42
N ASP A 157 13.64 15.53 -39.46
CA ASP A 157 14.21 15.56 -40.84
C ASP A 157 13.28 16.12 -41.90
N ALA A 158 11.99 16.31 -41.63
CA ALA A 158 11.00 16.78 -42.57
C ALA A 158 9.95 17.68 -41.93
N GLU A 159 9.35 18.58 -42.75
CA GLU A 159 8.20 19.38 -42.32
C GLU A 159 6.99 18.48 -41.97
N ALA A 160 6.24 18.86 -40.93
CA ALA A 160 5.02 18.17 -40.54
C ALA A 160 3.97 19.11 -39.94
N LEU A 161 2.69 18.76 -40.12
CA LEU A 161 1.58 19.35 -39.39
C LEU A 161 1.24 18.48 -38.19
N VAL A 162 1.46 19.01 -36.97
CA VAL A 162 1.14 18.32 -35.71
C VAL A 162 -0.15 18.90 -35.14
N GLU A 163 -1.10 18.03 -34.80
CA GLU A 163 -2.34 18.38 -34.12
C GLU A 163 -2.32 17.74 -32.72
N PHE A 164 -2.45 18.55 -31.68
CA PHE A 164 -2.63 18.12 -30.31
C PHE A 164 -4.10 18.20 -29.91
N ILE A 165 -4.61 17.12 -29.24
CA ILE A 165 -6.01 16.98 -28.88
C ILE A 165 -6.06 16.54 -27.38
N PRO A 166 -5.75 17.44 -26.42
CA PRO A 166 -5.97 17.10 -25.00
C PRO A 166 -7.46 16.92 -24.73
N TYR A 167 -7.81 15.87 -23.99
CA TYR A 167 -9.20 15.49 -23.73
C TYR A 167 -9.41 15.00 -22.30
N LEU A 168 -10.67 15.03 -21.86
CA LEU A 168 -11.22 14.37 -20.68
C LEU A 168 -12.30 13.41 -21.16
N ASP A 169 -12.33 12.17 -20.66
CA ASP A 169 -13.24 11.13 -21.12
C ASP A 169 -13.81 10.34 -19.95
N ALA A 170 -15.15 10.28 -19.88
CA ALA A 170 -15.87 9.52 -18.86
C ALA A 170 -16.34 8.14 -19.36
N ASP A 171 -16.03 7.78 -20.62
CA ASP A 171 -16.27 6.44 -21.16
C ASP A 171 -15.23 5.46 -20.60
N VAL A 172 -15.32 5.19 -19.31
CA VAL A 172 -14.42 4.31 -18.55
C VAL A 172 -15.22 3.24 -17.80
N GLU A 173 -14.61 2.09 -17.63
CA GLU A 173 -15.19 0.96 -16.89
C GLU A 173 -14.14 0.28 -16.01
N ASN A 174 -14.58 -0.49 -15.04
CA ASN A 174 -13.73 -1.40 -14.30
C ASN A 174 -13.78 -2.78 -14.97
N GLU A 175 -12.62 -3.37 -15.27
CA GLU A 175 -12.56 -4.76 -15.74
C GLU A 175 -13.08 -5.75 -14.68
N ASP A 176 -12.94 -5.41 -13.39
CA ASP A 176 -13.40 -6.24 -12.28
C ASP A 176 -14.86 -6.00 -11.89
N SER A 177 -15.63 -5.21 -12.66
CA SER A 177 -17.06 -5.02 -12.44
C SER A 177 -17.79 -6.36 -12.40
N ASN A 178 -18.59 -6.61 -11.37
CA ASN A 178 -19.30 -7.88 -11.20
C ASN A 178 -20.37 -8.13 -12.28
N TYR A 179 -20.92 -7.06 -12.85
CA TYR A 179 -22.04 -7.13 -13.80
C TYR A 179 -21.76 -6.36 -15.10
N GLU A 180 -20.49 -6.04 -15.39
CA GLU A 180 -20.10 -5.28 -16.58
C GLU A 180 -20.79 -3.91 -16.66
N GLU A 181 -21.00 -3.27 -15.50
CA GLU A 181 -21.63 -1.96 -15.37
C GLU A 181 -20.58 -0.87 -15.34
N LYS A 182 -20.86 0.24 -16.06
CA LYS A 182 -20.12 1.49 -15.89
C LYS A 182 -20.60 2.18 -14.61
N PHE A 183 -19.66 2.59 -13.77
CA PHE A 183 -19.99 3.19 -12.47
C PHE A 183 -20.21 4.71 -12.52
N TRP A 184 -20.03 5.34 -13.67
CA TRP A 184 -20.17 6.78 -13.85
C TRP A 184 -21.27 7.16 -14.83
N HIS A 185 -21.88 8.33 -14.59
CA HIS A 185 -22.61 9.06 -15.61
C HIS A 185 -22.23 10.54 -15.59
N VAL A 186 -22.22 11.17 -16.73
CA VAL A 186 -21.88 12.58 -16.91
C VAL A 186 -23.06 13.46 -16.47
N LEU A 187 -22.79 14.39 -15.53
CA LEU A 187 -23.78 15.39 -15.09
C LEU A 187 -23.69 16.68 -15.89
N ASP A 188 -22.46 17.15 -16.12
CA ASP A 188 -22.20 18.41 -16.80
C ASP A 188 -20.83 18.37 -17.49
N LYS A 189 -20.68 19.11 -18.56
CA LYS A 189 -19.44 19.20 -19.32
C LYS A 189 -19.40 20.44 -20.16
N GLY A 190 -18.23 20.95 -20.43
CA GLY A 190 -18.03 22.09 -21.33
C GLY A 190 -16.59 22.26 -21.73
N ALA A 191 -16.40 22.93 -22.87
CA ALA A 191 -15.10 23.32 -23.34
C ALA A 191 -15.17 24.71 -23.99
N HIS A 192 -14.15 25.51 -23.75
CA HIS A 192 -14.03 26.85 -24.32
C HIS A 192 -12.57 27.20 -24.53
N GLU A 193 -12.20 27.56 -25.76
CA GLU A 193 -10.80 27.81 -26.10
C GLU A 193 -9.88 26.69 -25.67
N ASN A 194 -8.91 26.99 -24.82
CA ASN A 194 -7.91 26.06 -24.32
C ASN A 194 -8.30 25.37 -22.97
N THR A 195 -9.56 25.46 -22.58
CA THR A 195 -10.07 24.87 -21.34
C THR A 195 -11.20 23.87 -21.60
N GLY A 196 -11.30 22.86 -20.74
CA GLY A 196 -12.41 21.91 -20.76
C GLY A 196 -12.69 21.36 -19.38
N TYR A 197 -13.94 21.00 -19.09
CA TYR A 197 -14.31 20.36 -17.83
C TYR A 197 -15.33 19.24 -18.06
N LEU A 198 -15.30 18.26 -17.16
CA LEU A 198 -16.19 17.11 -17.15
C LEU A 198 -16.57 16.79 -15.71
N VAL A 199 -17.88 16.86 -15.41
CA VAL A 199 -18.44 16.52 -14.11
C VAL A 199 -19.13 15.17 -14.20
N SER A 200 -18.67 14.21 -13.43
CA SER A 200 -19.21 12.84 -13.40
C SER A 200 -19.64 12.45 -12.01
N LYS A 201 -20.72 11.69 -11.91
CA LYS A 201 -21.28 11.20 -10.64
C LYS A 201 -21.41 9.68 -10.70
N THR A 202 -21.11 8.99 -9.61
CA THR A 202 -21.33 7.54 -9.53
C THR A 202 -22.81 7.23 -9.73
N ILE A 203 -23.12 6.09 -10.35
CA ILE A 203 -24.50 5.63 -10.52
C ILE A 203 -25.19 5.39 -9.17
N GLU A 204 -26.49 5.20 -9.18
CA GLU A 204 -27.28 4.88 -7.97
C GLU A 204 -26.92 3.48 -7.46
N ASN A 205 -26.97 3.32 -6.14
CA ASN A 205 -26.83 2.03 -5.48
C ASN A 205 -27.96 1.80 -4.47
N ASN A 206 -28.23 0.55 -4.14
CA ASN A 206 -29.31 0.17 -3.23
C ASN A 206 -28.82 -0.13 -1.79
N PHE A 207 -27.55 0.23 -1.50
CA PHE A 207 -26.90 -0.12 -0.23
C PHE A 207 -26.78 1.07 0.74
N GLY A 208 -27.35 2.22 0.37
CA GLY A 208 -27.28 3.43 1.20
C GLY A 208 -25.90 4.09 1.23
N VAL A 209 -25.00 3.69 0.34
CA VAL A 209 -23.69 4.33 0.21
C VAL A 209 -23.84 5.66 -0.52
N GLU A 210 -23.20 6.70 0.00
CA GLU A 210 -23.21 8.03 -0.59
C GLU A 210 -22.57 8.01 -1.99
N ARG A 211 -23.18 8.77 -2.91
CA ARG A 211 -22.69 8.90 -4.29
C ARG A 211 -21.61 9.97 -4.36
N PHE A 212 -20.54 9.68 -5.09
CA PHE A 212 -19.46 10.62 -5.32
C PHE A 212 -19.67 11.39 -6.62
N THR A 213 -19.44 12.69 -6.58
CA THR A 213 -19.32 13.54 -7.77
C THR A 213 -17.90 14.05 -7.87
N ILE A 214 -17.32 13.98 -9.06
CA ILE A 214 -15.98 14.50 -9.35
C ILE A 214 -16.05 15.48 -10.52
N CYS A 215 -15.17 16.46 -10.51
CA CYS A 215 -14.94 17.35 -11.65
C CYS A 215 -13.48 17.28 -12.06
N ASN A 216 -13.24 16.91 -13.31
CA ASN A 216 -11.96 17.04 -13.97
C ASN A 216 -11.98 18.35 -14.78
N TYR A 217 -11.02 19.23 -14.56
CA TYR A 217 -10.88 20.49 -15.28
C TYR A 217 -9.49 20.60 -15.89
N MET A 218 -9.38 20.81 -17.20
CA MET A 218 -8.09 20.96 -17.89
C MET A 218 -7.87 22.37 -18.42
N VAL A 219 -6.63 22.83 -18.40
CA VAL A 219 -6.12 24.01 -19.09
C VAL A 219 -4.95 23.55 -19.95
N SER A 220 -4.95 23.89 -21.24
CA SER A 220 -3.90 23.51 -22.18
C SER A 220 -3.19 24.75 -22.76
N ARG A 221 -1.87 24.65 -22.92
CA ARG A 221 -1.04 25.68 -23.55
C ARG A 221 -0.11 25.05 -24.56
N LEU A 222 -0.03 25.60 -25.75
CA LEU A 222 0.87 25.14 -26.81
C LEU A 222 1.98 26.15 -27.03
N TYR A 223 3.21 25.67 -27.03
CA TYR A 223 4.42 26.43 -27.29
C TYR A 223 5.15 25.82 -28.47
N SER A 224 5.81 26.64 -29.29
CA SER A 224 6.73 26.17 -30.32
C SER A 224 7.90 27.12 -30.49
N ASP A 225 8.90 26.70 -31.24
CA ASP A 225 10.06 27.53 -31.62
C ASP A 225 9.67 28.76 -32.46
N GLN A 226 8.43 28.79 -32.97
CA GLN A 226 7.92 29.93 -33.76
C GLN A 226 7.36 31.06 -32.90
N ASN A 227 7.15 30.84 -31.57
CA ASN A 227 6.61 31.85 -30.64
C ASN A 227 5.28 32.48 -31.09
N GLU A 228 4.38 31.68 -31.64
CA GLU A 228 3.05 32.10 -32.09
C GLU A 228 1.98 31.85 -31.04
N ASP A 229 0.91 32.65 -31.05
CA ASP A 229 -0.29 32.39 -30.26
C ASP A 229 -1.17 31.38 -30.96
N TYR A 230 -1.30 30.18 -30.39
CA TYR A 230 -2.10 29.10 -30.95
C TYR A 230 -3.56 29.17 -30.50
N ARG A 231 -4.48 29.04 -31.48
CA ARG A 231 -5.91 28.94 -31.17
C ARG A 231 -6.28 27.48 -30.91
N PHE A 232 -7.10 27.32 -29.92
CA PHE A 232 -7.71 26.04 -29.59
C PHE A 232 -9.17 26.03 -30.06
N GLU A 233 -9.58 24.95 -30.70
CA GLU A 233 -10.98 24.66 -31.07
C GLU A 233 -11.54 23.68 -30.02
N ALA A 234 -12.63 24.07 -29.35
CA ALA A 234 -13.30 23.23 -28.39
C ALA A 234 -14.24 22.23 -29.07
N VAL A 235 -14.23 20.97 -28.58
CA VAL A 235 -15.10 19.90 -29.07
C VAL A 235 -15.76 19.21 -27.88
N ILE A 236 -17.09 19.08 -27.95
CA ILE A 236 -17.88 18.41 -26.90
C ILE A 236 -18.47 17.13 -27.51
N GLY A 237 -18.05 15.96 -26.95
CA GLY A 237 -18.60 14.64 -27.28
C GLY A 237 -19.72 14.22 -26.35
N ASP A 238 -20.19 12.97 -26.46
CA ASP A 238 -21.26 12.45 -25.62
C ASP A 238 -20.84 12.26 -24.15
N GLU A 239 -19.68 11.64 -23.92
CA GLU A 239 -19.10 11.41 -22.58
C GLU A 239 -17.71 12.04 -22.45
N SER A 240 -17.31 12.91 -23.37
CA SER A 240 -15.97 13.50 -23.42
C SER A 240 -15.99 14.98 -23.77
N VAL A 241 -14.89 15.67 -23.45
CA VAL A 241 -14.58 17.01 -23.92
C VAL A 241 -13.12 17.06 -24.36
N SER A 242 -12.86 17.79 -25.43
CA SER A 242 -11.50 18.01 -25.90
C SER A 242 -11.30 19.42 -26.43
N THR A 243 -10.05 19.81 -26.53
CA THR A 243 -9.64 21.01 -27.27
C THR A 243 -8.58 20.60 -28.29
N ARG A 244 -8.52 21.23 -29.45
CA ARG A 244 -7.52 20.91 -30.46
C ARG A 244 -6.76 22.14 -30.90
N ALA A 245 -5.46 21.99 -31.14
CA ALA A 245 -4.60 23.00 -31.69
C ALA A 245 -3.63 22.38 -32.70
N GLN A 246 -3.31 23.11 -33.75
CA GLN A 246 -2.40 22.67 -34.81
C GLN A 246 -1.17 23.57 -34.87
N VAL A 247 -0.03 22.96 -35.16
CA VAL A 247 1.23 23.64 -35.40
C VAL A 247 1.98 22.99 -36.54
N ARG A 248 2.56 23.81 -37.43
CA ARG A 248 3.43 23.33 -38.52
C ARG A 248 4.88 23.42 -38.03
N LEU A 249 5.61 22.33 -38.11
CA LEU A 249 7.00 22.24 -37.70
C LEU A 249 7.89 22.09 -38.93
N GLU A 250 8.93 22.89 -39.01
CA GLU A 250 10.07 22.68 -39.91
C GLU A 250 11.05 21.66 -39.31
N PRO A 251 11.94 21.05 -40.13
CA PRO A 251 12.97 20.15 -39.62
C PRO A 251 13.77 20.76 -38.46
N GLY A 252 13.90 20.01 -37.36
CA GLY A 252 14.57 20.40 -36.12
C GLY A 252 13.73 21.24 -35.17
N GLN A 253 12.51 21.65 -35.55
CA GLN A 253 11.62 22.41 -34.65
C GLN A 253 10.83 21.55 -33.70
N THR A 254 10.50 22.11 -32.54
CA THR A 254 9.75 21.49 -31.45
C THR A 254 8.43 22.22 -31.22
N ALA A 255 7.37 21.44 -30.94
CA ALA A 255 6.15 21.93 -30.30
C ALA A 255 5.89 21.17 -29.02
N SER A 256 5.53 21.89 -27.96
CA SER A 256 5.24 21.34 -26.63
C SER A 256 3.88 21.78 -26.15
N LEU A 257 3.03 20.81 -25.84
CA LEU A 257 1.75 21.02 -25.17
C LEU A 257 1.94 20.83 -23.64
N GLU A 258 1.57 21.85 -22.87
CA GLU A 258 1.35 21.70 -21.42
C GLU A 258 -0.15 21.51 -21.18
N LYS A 259 -0.53 20.40 -20.56
CA LYS A 259 -1.89 20.11 -20.07
C LYS A 259 -1.85 20.07 -18.54
N ILE A 260 -2.53 21.01 -17.91
CA ILE A 260 -2.68 21.06 -16.47
C ILE A 260 -4.10 20.63 -16.12
N VAL A 261 -4.22 19.56 -15.34
CA VAL A 261 -5.53 19.04 -14.88
C VAL A 261 -5.68 19.29 -13.40
N ALA A 262 -6.86 19.77 -13.00
CA ALA A 262 -7.31 19.78 -11.60
C ALA A 262 -8.48 18.82 -11.44
N VAL A 263 -8.44 18.03 -10.36
CA VAL A 263 -9.51 17.11 -9.98
C VAL A 263 -10.08 17.52 -8.63
N THR A 264 -11.41 17.72 -8.54
CA THR A 264 -12.11 18.01 -7.29
C THR A 264 -13.25 17.04 -7.06
N THR A 265 -13.58 16.77 -5.80
CA THR A 265 -14.59 15.77 -5.42
C THR A 265 -15.55 16.27 -4.33
N THR A 266 -16.73 15.64 -4.26
CA THR A 266 -17.69 15.88 -3.17
C THR A 266 -17.19 15.40 -1.81
N ARG A 267 -16.07 14.71 -1.73
CA ARG A 267 -15.41 14.41 -0.45
C ARG A 267 -14.87 15.68 0.24
N ASP A 268 -14.48 16.68 -0.55
CA ASP A 268 -13.85 17.91 -0.04
C ASP A 268 -14.68 19.17 -0.28
N HIS A 269 -15.54 19.17 -1.28
CA HIS A 269 -16.29 20.35 -1.72
C HIS A 269 -17.76 20.02 -1.94
N LYS A 270 -18.62 21.03 -1.91
CA LYS A 270 -20.02 20.87 -2.32
C LYS A 270 -20.11 20.66 -3.84
N GLU A 271 -21.10 19.88 -4.27
CA GLU A 271 -21.30 19.55 -5.68
C GLU A 271 -21.39 20.79 -6.57
N GLU A 272 -22.09 21.82 -6.13
CA GLU A 272 -22.25 23.09 -6.86
C GLU A 272 -20.96 23.91 -7.02
N ASP A 273 -19.94 23.66 -6.20
CA ASP A 273 -18.66 24.39 -6.21
C ASP A 273 -17.56 23.68 -7.02
N LEU A 274 -17.73 22.40 -7.36
CA LEU A 274 -16.67 21.57 -7.92
C LEU A 274 -16.02 22.18 -9.17
N THR A 275 -16.84 22.58 -10.16
CA THR A 275 -16.33 23.14 -11.43
C THR A 275 -15.60 24.46 -11.23
N ARG A 276 -16.11 25.32 -10.35
CA ARG A 276 -15.47 26.59 -10.04
C ARG A 276 -14.12 26.38 -9.35
N VAL A 277 -14.08 25.55 -8.33
CA VAL A 277 -12.84 25.26 -7.57
C VAL A 277 -11.80 24.59 -8.46
N ALA A 278 -12.18 23.57 -9.23
CA ALA A 278 -11.28 22.92 -10.18
C ALA A 278 -10.73 23.89 -11.24
N GLY A 279 -11.62 24.76 -11.75
CA GLY A 279 -11.22 25.78 -12.72
C GLY A 279 -10.26 26.83 -12.16
N ASP A 280 -10.47 27.29 -10.92
CA ASP A 280 -9.58 28.23 -10.27
C ASP A 280 -8.20 27.60 -10.00
N LEU A 281 -8.16 26.36 -9.52
CA LEU A 281 -6.93 25.59 -9.30
C LEU A 281 -6.15 25.37 -10.61
N ALA A 282 -6.81 24.84 -11.65
CA ALA A 282 -6.16 24.55 -12.92
C ALA A 282 -5.60 25.81 -13.60
N LYS A 283 -6.35 26.91 -13.58
CA LYS A 283 -5.90 28.20 -14.16
C LYS A 283 -4.70 28.78 -13.40
N SER A 284 -4.77 28.80 -12.06
CA SER A 284 -3.66 29.27 -11.23
C SER A 284 -2.39 28.42 -11.43
N ALA A 285 -2.55 27.10 -11.52
CA ALA A 285 -1.45 26.20 -11.80
C ALA A 285 -0.87 26.40 -13.22
N ALA A 286 -1.73 26.60 -14.23
CA ALA A 286 -1.28 26.91 -15.58
C ALA A 286 -0.56 28.26 -15.67
N GLU A 287 -0.96 29.27 -14.89
CA GLU A 287 -0.24 30.55 -14.82
C GLU A 287 1.16 30.38 -14.22
N LEU A 288 1.30 29.49 -13.24
CA LEU A 288 2.61 29.16 -12.66
C LEU A 288 3.51 28.42 -13.66
N GLY A 289 2.94 27.57 -14.49
CA GLY A 289 3.61 26.78 -15.53
C GLY A 289 4.23 25.48 -15.01
N TYR A 290 4.46 24.51 -15.92
CA TYR A 290 4.95 23.17 -15.64
C TYR A 290 6.23 23.15 -14.80
N ASP A 291 7.23 23.92 -15.21
CA ASP A 291 8.58 23.86 -14.58
C ASP A 291 8.56 24.28 -13.09
N LYS A 292 7.79 25.32 -12.74
CA LYS A 292 7.68 25.75 -11.34
C LYS A 292 6.84 24.81 -10.49
N LEU A 293 5.79 24.20 -11.06
CA LEU A 293 5.03 23.15 -10.40
C LEU A 293 5.95 21.97 -10.09
N PHE A 294 6.78 21.58 -11.04
CA PHE A 294 7.73 20.49 -10.89
C PHE A 294 8.80 20.80 -9.84
N GLU A 295 9.38 21.99 -9.81
CA GLU A 295 10.35 22.40 -8.80
C GLU A 295 9.81 22.25 -7.36
N ARG A 296 8.56 22.69 -7.11
CA ARG A 296 7.90 22.55 -5.81
C ARG A 296 7.64 21.09 -5.43
N HIS A 297 7.16 20.32 -6.38
CA HIS A 297 6.94 18.89 -6.22
C HIS A 297 8.23 18.14 -5.89
N ALA A 298 9.29 18.33 -6.66
CA ALA A 298 10.58 17.68 -6.46
C ALA A 298 11.23 18.08 -5.12
N LEU A 299 11.05 19.33 -4.66
CA LEU A 299 11.53 19.77 -3.35
C LEU A 299 10.87 18.98 -2.22
N LYS A 300 9.56 18.76 -2.28
CA LYS A 300 8.85 17.95 -1.27
C LYS A 300 9.26 16.49 -1.29
N TRP A 301 9.50 15.90 -2.46
CA TRP A 301 10.06 14.54 -2.56
C TRP A 301 11.44 14.45 -1.89
N ARG A 302 12.33 15.42 -2.13
CA ARG A 302 13.63 15.46 -1.47
C ARG A 302 13.50 15.48 0.05
N GLN A 303 12.58 16.28 0.60
CA GLN A 303 12.34 16.34 2.05
C GLN A 303 11.86 14.99 2.63
N ARG A 304 11.05 14.22 1.87
CA ARG A 304 10.66 12.85 2.26
C ARG A 304 11.88 11.92 2.26
N TRP A 305 12.70 11.97 1.21
CA TRP A 305 13.91 11.16 1.08
C TRP A 305 14.97 11.45 2.13
N ASP A 306 15.14 12.71 2.56
CA ASP A 306 16.08 13.10 3.61
C ASP A 306 15.88 12.32 4.92
N ILE A 307 14.68 11.82 5.17
CA ILE A 307 14.34 11.02 6.36
C ILE A 307 14.27 9.52 6.04
N ALA A 308 13.61 9.15 4.95
CA ALA A 308 13.17 7.77 4.71
C ALA A 308 14.16 6.92 3.92
N ASP A 309 15.21 7.52 3.35
CA ASP A 309 16.15 6.77 2.51
C ASP A 309 16.87 5.67 3.28
N VAL A 310 16.95 4.51 2.64
CA VAL A 310 17.74 3.36 3.08
C VAL A 310 18.82 3.11 2.03
N VAL A 311 20.08 3.14 2.45
CA VAL A 311 21.22 2.89 1.56
C VAL A 311 21.76 1.48 1.79
N ILE A 312 21.89 0.71 0.73
CA ILE A 312 22.53 -0.62 0.72
C ILE A 312 23.76 -0.52 -0.19
N LYS A 313 24.95 -0.50 0.43
CA LYS A 313 26.19 -0.21 -0.28
C LYS A 313 26.57 -1.36 -1.23
N ASN A 314 26.91 -1.01 -2.48
CA ASN A 314 27.34 -1.93 -3.52
C ASN A 314 26.34 -3.04 -3.89
N GLN A 315 25.05 -2.78 -3.72
CA GLN A 315 23.95 -3.70 -4.05
C GLN A 315 22.88 -2.99 -4.92
N PRO A 316 23.17 -2.60 -6.18
CA PRO A 316 22.28 -1.76 -6.97
C PRO A 316 20.90 -2.38 -7.22
N LYS A 317 20.80 -3.70 -7.34
CA LYS A 317 19.53 -4.42 -7.48
C LYS A 317 18.64 -4.25 -6.24
N LEU A 318 19.20 -4.47 -5.07
CA LEU A 318 18.49 -4.35 -3.78
C LEU A 318 18.20 -2.89 -3.44
N GLN A 319 19.14 -1.99 -3.77
CA GLN A 319 18.98 -0.55 -3.59
C GLN A 319 17.79 0.01 -4.41
N GLN A 320 17.65 -0.42 -5.67
CA GLN A 320 16.49 -0.06 -6.48
C GLN A 320 15.19 -0.59 -5.84
N GLY A 321 15.18 -1.83 -5.36
CA GLY A 321 14.02 -2.46 -4.77
C GLY A 321 13.50 -1.74 -3.53
N ILE A 322 14.39 -1.40 -2.57
CA ILE A 322 13.98 -0.71 -1.34
C ILE A 322 13.48 0.71 -1.62
N ARG A 323 14.16 1.47 -2.49
CA ARG A 323 13.70 2.82 -2.85
C ARG A 323 12.39 2.80 -3.64
N TYR A 324 12.20 1.82 -4.51
CA TYR A 324 10.94 1.61 -5.21
C TYR A 324 9.79 1.35 -4.21
N SER A 325 10.01 0.49 -3.23
CA SER A 325 9.04 0.19 -2.19
C SER A 325 8.66 1.43 -1.36
N ILE A 326 9.65 2.21 -0.92
CA ILE A 326 9.42 3.46 -0.16
C ILE A 326 8.66 4.48 -1.02
N PHE A 327 9.06 4.65 -2.29
CA PHE A 327 8.43 5.58 -3.22
C PHE A 327 6.95 5.26 -3.43
N GLN A 328 6.61 4.01 -3.70
CA GLN A 328 5.23 3.60 -3.97
C GLN A 328 4.34 3.72 -2.71
N LEU A 329 4.86 3.39 -1.54
CA LEU A 329 4.13 3.59 -0.28
C LEU A 329 3.84 5.07 -0.03
N PHE A 330 4.85 5.94 -0.15
CA PHE A 330 4.68 7.38 0.07
C PHE A 330 3.86 8.08 -1.01
N SER A 331 3.80 7.52 -2.21
CA SER A 331 2.86 7.94 -3.25
C SER A 331 1.42 7.56 -2.89
N THR A 332 1.23 6.38 -2.28
CA THR A 332 -0.10 5.89 -1.92
C THR A 332 -0.70 6.61 -0.72
N TYR A 333 0.11 6.92 0.31
CA TYR A 333 -0.35 7.55 1.54
C TYR A 333 0.77 8.32 2.23
N TYR A 334 0.48 9.55 2.68
CA TYR A 334 1.40 10.35 3.49
C TYR A 334 0.70 11.16 4.59
N GLY A 335 -0.55 10.82 4.90
CA GLY A 335 -1.30 11.33 6.04
C GLY A 335 -2.04 12.65 5.84
N ASP A 336 -2.23 13.07 4.60
CA ASP A 336 -2.94 14.32 4.29
C ASP A 336 -4.45 14.22 4.54
N ASP A 337 -5.02 13.00 4.50
CA ASP A 337 -6.45 12.76 4.72
C ASP A 337 -6.69 11.59 5.70
N LEU A 338 -7.16 11.90 6.91
CA LEU A 338 -7.48 10.92 7.94
C LEU A 338 -8.69 10.00 7.62
N ARG A 339 -9.40 10.28 6.51
CA ARG A 339 -10.51 9.44 5.99
C ARG A 339 -10.01 8.35 5.05
N LEU A 340 -8.68 8.30 4.76
CA LEU A 340 -8.04 7.33 3.88
C LEU A 340 -7.20 6.33 4.67
N ASN A 341 -6.95 5.20 4.03
CA ASN A 341 -6.02 4.17 4.48
C ASN A 341 -5.34 3.55 3.25
N ILE A 342 -4.47 2.57 3.46
CA ILE A 342 -3.66 1.97 2.41
C ILE A 342 -4.28 0.63 2.00
N GLY A 343 -4.79 0.56 0.78
CA GLY A 343 -5.27 -0.69 0.19
C GLY A 343 -4.13 -1.54 -0.39
N PRO A 344 -4.31 -2.86 -0.54
CA PRO A 344 -3.25 -3.77 -1.02
C PRO A 344 -2.65 -3.40 -2.37
N LYS A 345 -3.45 -2.87 -3.29
CA LYS A 345 -2.99 -2.41 -4.61
C LYS A 345 -2.81 -0.90 -4.72
N GLY A 346 -3.13 -0.13 -3.67
CA GLY A 346 -3.06 1.34 -3.71
C GLY A 346 -3.82 1.93 -4.90
N PHE A 347 -3.13 2.73 -5.72
CA PHE A 347 -3.67 3.34 -6.94
C PHE A 347 -3.16 2.66 -8.23
N THR A 348 -2.75 1.39 -8.16
CA THR A 348 -2.03 0.75 -9.27
C THR A 348 -2.84 -0.33 -9.98
N GLY A 349 -4.05 -0.63 -9.52
CA GLY A 349 -4.95 -1.62 -10.11
C GLY A 349 -6.27 -1.73 -9.37
N GLU A 350 -7.23 -2.40 -9.99
CA GLU A 350 -8.61 -2.52 -9.51
C GLU A 350 -8.80 -3.66 -8.50
N LYS A 351 -8.10 -4.79 -8.68
CA LYS A 351 -8.23 -5.95 -7.81
C LYS A 351 -7.93 -5.60 -6.36
N TYR A 352 -8.66 -6.19 -5.43
CA TYR A 352 -8.72 -5.86 -4.01
C TYR A 352 -9.19 -4.42 -3.74
N GLY A 353 -9.78 -3.78 -4.72
CA GLY A 353 -10.60 -2.59 -4.64
C GLY A 353 -10.01 -1.34 -4.03
N GLY A 354 -8.72 -1.28 -3.70
CA GLY A 354 -8.12 -0.16 -2.95
C GLY A 354 -8.65 0.01 -1.52
N ALA A 355 -9.45 -0.95 -1.04
CA ALA A 355 -10.04 -0.95 0.30
C ALA A 355 -8.99 -1.29 1.38
N THR A 356 -9.31 -0.92 2.62
CA THR A 356 -8.46 -1.22 3.77
C THR A 356 -8.57 -2.68 4.17
N TYR A 357 -7.42 -3.31 4.39
CA TYR A 357 -7.24 -4.65 4.98
C TYR A 357 -6.47 -4.52 6.31
N TRP A 358 -6.15 -5.65 6.94
CA TRP A 358 -5.34 -5.69 8.17
C TRP A 358 -3.84 -5.40 7.94
N ASP A 359 -3.42 -5.35 6.71
CA ASP A 359 -2.05 -5.16 6.25
C ASP A 359 -1.44 -3.87 6.79
N THR A 360 -2.22 -2.79 6.86
CA THR A 360 -1.76 -1.51 7.38
C THR A 360 -1.27 -1.63 8.81
N GLU A 361 -2.06 -2.24 9.68
CA GLU A 361 -1.75 -2.42 11.08
C GLU A 361 -0.62 -3.42 11.30
N ALA A 362 -0.61 -4.49 10.50
CA ALA A 362 0.33 -5.60 10.66
C ALA A 362 1.74 -5.29 10.12
N TYR A 363 1.84 -4.57 9.01
CA TYR A 363 3.09 -4.42 8.27
C TYR A 363 3.50 -2.96 8.04
N ILE A 364 2.57 -2.05 7.77
CA ILE A 364 2.91 -0.69 7.33
C ILE A 364 3.24 0.24 8.50
N ILE A 365 2.51 0.18 9.60
CA ILE A 365 2.70 1.04 10.78
C ILE A 365 4.17 1.12 11.24
N PRO A 366 4.92 0.00 11.35
CA PRO A 366 6.32 0.07 11.79
C PRO A 366 7.21 0.96 10.93
N MET A 367 7.02 0.94 9.61
CA MET A 367 7.79 1.79 8.69
C MET A 367 7.41 3.27 8.87
N TYR A 368 6.13 3.60 8.85
CA TYR A 368 5.68 4.98 8.95
C TYR A 368 6.02 5.64 10.27
N LEU A 369 6.00 4.92 11.40
CA LEU A 369 6.49 5.39 12.69
C LEU A 369 7.92 5.92 12.61
N SER A 370 8.75 5.29 11.79
CA SER A 370 10.19 5.57 11.70
C SER A 370 10.54 6.59 10.60
N THR A 371 9.77 6.64 9.51
CA THR A 371 10.16 7.33 8.26
C THR A 371 9.29 8.54 7.93
N ALA A 372 8.19 8.73 8.62
CA ALA A 372 7.26 9.83 8.38
C ALA A 372 7.04 10.67 9.66
N PRO A 373 6.45 11.87 9.57
CA PRO A 373 5.95 12.60 10.73
C PRO A 373 4.96 11.75 11.55
N GLN A 374 4.94 11.94 12.87
CA GLN A 374 4.09 11.16 13.79
C GLN A 374 2.60 11.24 13.42
N GLU A 375 2.15 12.37 12.91
CA GLU A 375 0.78 12.63 12.50
C GLU A 375 0.30 11.64 11.41
N VAL A 376 1.20 11.21 10.53
CA VAL A 376 0.89 10.24 9.45
C VAL A 376 0.38 8.92 10.04
N THR A 377 1.14 8.35 10.99
CA THR A 377 0.72 7.12 11.68
C THR A 377 -0.50 7.36 12.56
N ARG A 378 -0.56 8.52 13.23
CA ARG A 378 -1.71 8.87 14.05
C ARG A 378 -3.01 8.93 13.23
N ASN A 379 -2.97 9.44 12.00
CA ASN A 379 -4.11 9.49 11.10
C ASN A 379 -4.56 8.09 10.64
N LEU A 380 -3.63 7.16 10.39
CA LEU A 380 -3.98 5.76 10.11
C LEU A 380 -4.73 5.09 11.29
N LEU A 381 -4.35 5.40 12.53
CA LEU A 381 -5.04 4.88 13.71
C LEU A 381 -6.38 5.58 13.95
N LEU A 382 -6.48 6.90 13.69
CA LEU A 382 -7.75 7.65 13.76
C LEU A 382 -8.76 7.13 12.74
N TYR A 383 -8.33 6.67 11.58
CA TYR A 383 -9.20 6.01 10.61
C TYR A 383 -9.96 4.84 11.26
N ARG A 384 -9.28 3.99 12.02
CA ARG A 384 -9.93 2.89 12.75
C ARG A 384 -10.83 3.37 13.89
N TYR A 385 -10.39 4.37 14.65
CA TYR A 385 -11.23 4.96 15.70
C TYR A 385 -12.55 5.53 15.13
N ASN A 386 -12.48 6.21 14.00
CA ASN A 386 -13.65 6.79 13.34
C ASN A 386 -14.67 5.75 12.84
N GLN A 387 -14.24 4.49 12.70
CA GLN A 387 -15.08 3.35 12.27
C GLN A 387 -15.51 2.44 13.44
N LEU A 388 -15.31 2.87 14.68
CA LEU A 388 -15.62 2.03 15.86
C LEU A 388 -17.12 1.69 15.96
N THR A 389 -18.01 2.61 15.60
CA THR A 389 -19.45 2.38 15.58
C THR A 389 -19.83 1.25 14.61
N GLU A 390 -19.27 1.29 13.42
CA GLU A 390 -19.45 0.26 12.38
C GLU A 390 -18.86 -1.08 12.81
N ALA A 391 -17.75 -1.07 13.53
CA ALA A 391 -17.16 -2.30 14.09
C ALA A 391 -18.06 -2.96 15.15
N TYR A 392 -18.75 -2.17 16.00
CA TYR A 392 -19.80 -2.71 16.88
C TYR A 392 -20.97 -3.27 16.09
N HIS A 393 -21.40 -2.60 15.02
CA HIS A 393 -22.43 -3.11 14.13
C HIS A 393 -22.01 -4.44 13.49
N ASN A 394 -20.80 -4.54 12.94
CA ASN A 394 -20.29 -5.78 12.32
C ASN A 394 -20.27 -6.95 13.31
N ALA A 395 -19.85 -6.72 14.57
CA ALA A 395 -19.93 -7.75 15.61
C ALA A 395 -21.37 -8.20 15.87
N SER A 396 -22.31 -7.27 15.96
CA SER A 396 -23.72 -7.55 16.21
C SER A 396 -24.37 -8.36 15.08
N MET A 397 -23.95 -8.14 13.82
CA MET A 397 -24.39 -8.93 12.66
C MET A 397 -23.93 -10.40 12.74
N GLN A 398 -22.83 -10.67 13.47
CA GLN A 398 -22.35 -12.02 13.78
C GLN A 398 -22.95 -12.59 15.08
N GLY A 399 -23.85 -11.85 15.74
CA GLY A 399 -24.43 -12.24 17.03
C GLY A 399 -23.44 -12.12 18.20
N LEU A 400 -22.43 -11.27 18.09
CA LEU A 400 -21.36 -11.08 19.07
C LEU A 400 -21.42 -9.66 19.68
N LYS A 401 -20.87 -9.54 20.88
CA LYS A 401 -20.67 -8.25 21.57
C LYS A 401 -19.34 -7.63 21.18
N GLY A 402 -19.17 -6.36 21.58
CA GLY A 402 -17.94 -5.63 21.32
C GLY A 402 -17.80 -5.19 19.87
N ALA A 403 -16.59 -4.90 19.45
CA ALA A 403 -16.26 -4.38 18.13
C ALA A 403 -15.49 -5.41 17.30
N LEU A 404 -16.00 -5.77 16.12
CA LEU A 404 -15.30 -6.56 15.10
C LEU A 404 -15.06 -5.65 13.89
N TYR A 405 -13.84 -5.22 13.71
CA TYR A 405 -13.50 -4.47 12.52
C TYR A 405 -13.63 -5.34 11.26
N PRO A 406 -14.08 -4.78 10.14
CA PRO A 406 -14.24 -5.54 8.90
C PRO A 406 -12.88 -6.05 8.39
N MET A 407 -12.90 -7.15 7.65
CA MET A 407 -11.74 -7.65 6.93
C MET A 407 -11.37 -6.66 5.82
N VAL A 408 -12.37 -6.21 5.07
CA VAL A 408 -12.23 -5.26 3.97
C VAL A 408 -13.24 -4.13 4.12
N THR A 409 -12.79 -2.89 3.98
CA THR A 409 -13.69 -1.75 4.10
C THR A 409 -13.19 -0.48 3.43
N PHE A 410 -14.13 0.40 3.09
CA PHE A 410 -13.92 1.82 2.79
C PHE A 410 -14.50 2.74 3.88
N ASN A 411 -15.59 2.33 4.50
CA ASN A 411 -16.40 3.15 5.42
C ASN A 411 -16.68 2.51 6.79
N GLY A 412 -16.00 1.42 7.12
CA GLY A 412 -16.20 0.68 8.38
C GLY A 412 -17.15 -0.51 8.26
N ILE A 413 -17.91 -0.63 7.19
CA ILE A 413 -18.77 -1.78 6.91
C ILE A 413 -18.00 -2.84 6.15
N GLU A 414 -18.23 -4.12 6.48
CA GLU A 414 -17.64 -5.26 5.78
C GLU A 414 -18.09 -5.29 4.32
N CYS A 415 -17.16 -5.30 3.39
CA CYS A 415 -17.45 -5.26 1.97
C CYS A 415 -16.58 -6.18 1.11
N HIS A 416 -16.08 -7.27 1.68
CA HIS A 416 -15.32 -8.28 0.95
C HIS A 416 -16.22 -9.19 0.11
N ASN A 417 -15.70 -9.67 -1.01
CA ASN A 417 -16.45 -10.52 -1.93
C ASN A 417 -16.54 -11.99 -1.47
N GLU A 418 -15.57 -12.46 -0.67
CA GLU A 418 -15.53 -13.80 -0.10
C GLU A 418 -16.06 -13.77 1.34
N TRP A 419 -17.12 -14.53 1.60
CA TRP A 419 -17.93 -14.34 2.81
C TRP A 419 -17.43 -15.12 4.01
N GLU A 420 -17.01 -16.38 3.84
CA GLU A 420 -16.56 -17.23 4.96
C GLU A 420 -15.35 -16.62 5.64
N ILE A 421 -14.35 -16.17 4.88
CA ILE A 421 -13.13 -15.59 5.39
C ILE A 421 -13.39 -14.30 6.19
N THR A 422 -14.47 -13.56 5.89
CA THR A 422 -14.80 -12.31 6.57
C THR A 422 -15.12 -12.48 8.05
N PHE A 423 -15.64 -13.63 8.45
CA PHE A 423 -15.93 -13.95 9.85
C PHE A 423 -15.00 -15.02 10.45
N GLU A 424 -14.11 -15.60 9.65
CA GLU A 424 -13.08 -16.53 10.12
C GLU A 424 -11.76 -15.83 10.43
N GLU A 425 -11.31 -14.84 9.64
CA GLU A 425 -10.07 -14.06 9.85
C GLU A 425 -10.21 -12.98 10.92
N ILE A 426 -10.63 -13.35 12.10
CA ILE A 426 -10.88 -12.40 13.19
C ILE A 426 -9.61 -11.88 13.88
N HIS A 427 -8.46 -12.45 13.59
CA HIS A 427 -7.15 -12.00 14.09
C HIS A 427 -6.81 -10.55 13.70
N ARG A 428 -7.44 -10.00 12.66
CA ARG A 428 -7.32 -8.59 12.25
C ARG A 428 -7.64 -7.60 13.37
N ASN A 429 -8.57 -7.95 14.28
CA ASN A 429 -8.86 -7.17 15.47
C ASN A 429 -7.63 -7.02 16.37
N GLY A 430 -6.90 -8.11 16.55
CA GLY A 430 -5.67 -8.10 17.34
C GLY A 430 -4.57 -7.27 16.70
N SER A 431 -4.48 -7.25 15.37
CA SER A 431 -3.51 -6.42 14.66
C SER A 431 -3.74 -4.92 14.87
N ILE A 432 -5.00 -4.49 14.99
CA ILE A 432 -5.35 -3.09 15.34
C ILE A 432 -4.87 -2.77 16.77
N ALA A 433 -5.10 -3.65 17.73
CA ALA A 433 -4.59 -3.49 19.10
C ALA A 433 -3.05 -3.45 19.13
N TYR A 434 -2.39 -4.27 18.30
CA TYR A 434 -0.93 -4.29 18.18
C TYR A 434 -0.38 -3.00 17.53
N ALA A 435 -1.09 -2.41 16.57
CA ALA A 435 -0.73 -1.12 16.01
C ALA A 435 -0.82 0.01 17.05
N LEU A 436 -1.82 0.01 17.93
CA LEU A 436 -1.92 0.93 19.07
C LEU A 436 -0.76 0.74 20.06
N TYR A 437 -0.39 -0.51 20.33
CA TYR A 437 0.79 -0.84 21.14
C TYR A 437 2.07 -0.29 20.53
N ASN A 438 2.31 -0.55 19.24
CA ASN A 438 3.49 -0.05 18.53
C ASN A 438 3.56 1.47 18.55
N TYR A 439 2.44 2.15 18.27
CA TYR A 439 2.37 3.61 18.29
C TYR A 439 2.73 4.17 19.67
N ALA A 440 2.06 3.71 20.72
CA ALA A 440 2.26 4.20 22.08
C ALA A 440 3.69 3.94 22.59
N ASN A 441 4.25 2.76 22.33
CA ASN A 441 5.60 2.41 22.76
C ASN A 441 6.68 3.14 21.94
N TYR A 442 6.49 3.27 20.65
CA TYR A 442 7.45 3.94 19.78
C TYR A 442 7.50 5.44 20.06
N THR A 443 6.34 6.10 20.02
CA THR A 443 6.25 7.56 20.15
C THR A 443 6.29 8.06 21.59
N GLY A 444 5.81 7.26 22.53
CA GLY A 444 5.57 7.68 23.92
C GLY A 444 4.27 8.49 24.09
N ASP A 445 3.47 8.63 23.03
CA ASP A 445 2.18 9.36 23.03
C ASP A 445 1.06 8.49 23.62
N TYR A 446 1.05 8.39 24.95
CA TYR A 446 -0.03 7.72 25.67
C TYR A 446 -1.32 8.56 25.77
N ASP A 447 -1.26 9.85 25.48
CA ASP A 447 -2.46 10.69 25.46
C ASP A 447 -3.37 10.27 24.29
N TYR A 448 -2.81 9.78 23.17
CA TYR A 448 -3.60 9.13 22.12
C TYR A 448 -4.41 7.94 22.64
N ILE A 449 -3.82 7.11 23.50
CA ILE A 449 -4.55 5.98 24.11
C ILE A 449 -5.69 6.48 25.00
N VAL A 450 -5.47 7.56 25.77
CA VAL A 450 -6.51 8.17 26.61
C VAL A 450 -7.64 8.74 25.78
N ASP A 451 -7.32 9.46 24.70
CA ASP A 451 -8.33 10.19 23.90
C ASP A 451 -9.14 9.27 22.97
N TYR A 452 -8.48 8.28 22.37
CA TYR A 452 -9.05 7.46 21.28
C TYR A 452 -8.82 5.96 21.47
N GLY A 453 -7.57 5.57 21.74
CA GLY A 453 -7.16 4.17 21.70
C GLY A 453 -7.88 3.26 22.69
N ILE A 454 -8.23 3.77 23.88
CA ILE A 454 -8.91 2.97 24.90
C ILE A 454 -10.32 2.54 24.46
N ASP A 455 -11.05 3.38 23.74
CA ASP A 455 -12.38 3.04 23.23
C ASP A 455 -12.28 1.87 22.23
N VAL A 456 -11.26 1.88 21.37
CA VAL A 456 -10.98 0.80 20.41
C VAL A 456 -10.56 -0.47 21.14
N LEU A 457 -9.62 -0.38 22.09
CA LEU A 457 -9.12 -1.52 22.85
C LEU A 457 -10.22 -2.22 23.65
N VAL A 458 -11.08 -1.46 24.32
CA VAL A 458 -12.23 -2.00 25.07
C VAL A 458 -13.23 -2.66 24.13
N GLY A 459 -13.55 -2.02 23.01
CA GLY A 459 -14.44 -2.60 21.99
C GLY A 459 -13.93 -3.96 21.49
N ILE A 460 -12.65 -4.04 21.13
CA ILE A 460 -12.00 -5.27 20.67
C ILE A 460 -11.93 -6.32 21.79
N SER A 461 -11.62 -5.90 23.01
CA SER A 461 -11.54 -6.82 24.17
C SER A 461 -12.91 -7.44 24.49
N ARG A 462 -13.98 -6.67 24.42
CA ARG A 462 -15.35 -7.18 24.54
C ARG A 462 -15.71 -8.21 23.49
N PHE A 463 -15.27 -7.96 22.24
CA PHE A 463 -15.43 -8.92 21.16
C PHE A 463 -14.69 -10.24 21.49
N TRP A 464 -13.43 -10.20 21.87
CA TRP A 464 -12.68 -11.40 22.23
C TRP A 464 -13.30 -12.14 23.40
N ALA A 465 -13.70 -11.43 24.46
CA ALA A 465 -14.31 -12.04 25.64
C ALA A 465 -15.66 -12.70 25.39
N ASP A 466 -16.38 -12.30 24.31
CA ASP A 466 -17.63 -12.92 23.88
C ASP A 466 -17.39 -14.04 22.85
N ARG A 467 -16.34 -13.90 22.02
CA ARG A 467 -16.03 -14.84 20.93
C ARG A 467 -15.39 -16.15 21.41
N VAL A 468 -14.61 -16.12 22.48
CA VAL A 468 -14.04 -17.31 23.09
C VAL A 468 -15.14 -18.11 23.79
N HIS A 469 -14.96 -19.42 23.92
CA HIS A 469 -15.81 -20.23 24.78
C HIS A 469 -14.99 -21.11 25.71
N TYR A 470 -15.53 -21.39 26.88
CA TYR A 470 -14.89 -22.25 27.87
C TYR A 470 -15.22 -23.73 27.62
N SER A 471 -14.20 -24.51 27.29
CA SER A 471 -14.33 -25.97 27.14
C SER A 471 -14.42 -26.66 28.50
N GLN A 472 -15.59 -27.18 28.82
CA GLN A 472 -15.75 -27.97 30.07
C GLN A 472 -14.87 -29.23 30.08
N ARG A 473 -14.55 -29.77 28.90
CA ARG A 473 -13.68 -30.94 28.74
C ARG A 473 -12.22 -30.61 29.06
N ASN A 474 -11.70 -29.53 28.50
CA ASN A 474 -10.28 -29.18 28.56
C ASN A 474 -9.96 -28.19 29.70
N LYS A 475 -11.00 -27.59 30.32
CA LYS A 475 -10.87 -26.55 31.35
C LYS A 475 -10.05 -25.35 30.86
N LYS A 476 -10.21 -24.99 29.60
CA LYS A 476 -9.51 -23.91 28.89
C LYS A 476 -10.50 -23.12 28.03
N TYR A 477 -10.17 -21.84 27.78
CA TYR A 477 -10.84 -21.06 26.73
C TYR A 477 -10.28 -21.43 25.37
N MET A 478 -11.15 -21.49 24.39
CA MET A 478 -10.87 -21.94 23.01
C MET A 478 -11.54 -21.02 22.00
N ILE A 479 -10.99 -20.95 20.81
CA ILE A 479 -11.59 -20.26 19.66
C ILE A 479 -11.74 -21.29 18.53
N HIS A 480 -12.97 -21.49 18.06
CA HIS A 480 -13.28 -22.45 16.99
C HIS A 480 -13.73 -21.72 15.72
N GLY A 481 -13.57 -22.39 14.57
CA GLY A 481 -14.06 -21.92 13.28
C GLY A 481 -13.40 -20.61 12.86
N VAL A 482 -12.08 -20.63 12.72
CA VAL A 482 -11.29 -19.47 12.32
C VAL A 482 -10.34 -19.81 11.18
N THR A 483 -9.90 -18.78 10.48
CA THR A 483 -8.76 -18.81 9.56
C THR A 483 -7.68 -17.93 10.18
N GLY A 484 -6.46 -18.48 10.34
CA GLY A 484 -5.28 -17.71 10.74
C GLY A 484 -4.72 -16.91 9.56
N PRO A 485 -3.54 -16.28 9.71
CA PRO A 485 -2.85 -15.64 8.59
C PRO A 485 -2.55 -16.59 7.43
N ASN A 486 -2.40 -17.89 7.69
CA ASN A 486 -2.34 -18.91 6.64
C ASN A 486 -3.72 -19.18 6.06
N GLU A 487 -4.14 -18.43 5.06
CA GLU A 487 -5.43 -18.57 4.38
C GLU A 487 -5.63 -19.90 3.63
N TYR A 488 -4.60 -20.76 3.54
CA TYR A 488 -4.74 -22.13 3.03
C TYR A 488 -5.34 -23.11 4.04
N GLU A 489 -5.80 -22.57 5.19
CA GLU A 489 -6.53 -23.26 6.24
C GLU A 489 -7.81 -22.48 6.55
N ASN A 490 -8.97 -23.09 6.37
CA ASN A 490 -10.25 -22.49 6.70
C ASN A 490 -10.97 -23.27 7.78
N ASN A 491 -11.77 -22.57 8.58
CA ASN A 491 -12.64 -23.12 9.61
C ASN A 491 -11.93 -24.09 10.58
N VAL A 492 -10.70 -23.73 10.98
CA VAL A 492 -9.90 -24.52 11.91
C VAL A 492 -10.21 -24.14 13.36
N ASN A 493 -9.81 -25.01 14.31
CA ASN A 493 -9.99 -24.76 15.73
C ASN A 493 -8.66 -24.45 16.37
N ASN A 494 -8.68 -23.48 17.32
CA ASN A 494 -7.54 -23.12 18.12
C ASN A 494 -6.30 -22.79 17.27
N ASN A 495 -6.46 -21.90 16.25
CA ASN A 495 -5.29 -21.34 15.59
C ASN A 495 -4.43 -20.65 16.65
N TRP A 496 -3.17 -21.07 16.77
CA TRP A 496 -2.27 -20.62 17.81
C TRP A 496 -2.07 -19.10 17.79
N TYR A 497 -1.88 -18.52 16.60
CA TYR A 497 -1.73 -17.08 16.43
C TYR A 497 -2.99 -16.33 16.88
N THR A 498 -4.17 -16.77 16.45
CA THR A 498 -5.45 -16.15 16.81
C THR A 498 -5.67 -16.20 18.33
N ASN A 499 -5.44 -17.35 18.96
CA ASN A 499 -5.57 -17.50 20.42
C ASN A 499 -4.56 -16.60 21.17
N THR A 500 -3.32 -16.52 20.67
CA THR A 500 -2.25 -15.70 21.26
C THR A 500 -2.58 -14.21 21.19
N ILE A 501 -2.98 -13.69 20.01
CA ILE A 501 -3.27 -12.26 19.86
C ILE A 501 -4.56 -11.85 20.57
N ALA A 502 -5.55 -12.77 20.70
CA ALA A 502 -6.76 -12.52 21.47
C ALA A 502 -6.45 -12.34 22.96
N ALA A 503 -5.72 -13.29 23.57
CA ALA A 503 -5.32 -13.20 24.96
C ALA A 503 -4.41 -12.00 25.23
N TRP A 504 -3.43 -11.75 24.33
CA TRP A 504 -2.55 -10.59 24.40
C TRP A 504 -3.30 -9.26 24.32
N THR A 505 -4.35 -9.16 23.50
CA THR A 505 -5.16 -7.94 23.41
C THR A 505 -5.85 -7.63 24.75
N LEU A 506 -6.44 -8.64 25.39
CA LEU A 506 -7.05 -8.49 26.73
C LEU A 506 -6.02 -8.05 27.77
N GLU A 507 -4.85 -8.69 27.81
CA GLU A 507 -3.74 -8.36 28.69
C GLU A 507 -3.26 -6.91 28.47
N PHE A 508 -3.03 -6.51 27.23
CA PHE A 508 -2.60 -5.15 26.87
C PHE A 508 -3.64 -4.10 27.27
N THR A 509 -4.92 -4.36 27.02
CA THR A 509 -6.00 -3.44 27.39
C THR A 509 -6.03 -3.23 28.91
N MET A 510 -5.96 -4.31 29.70
CA MET A 510 -5.90 -4.22 31.15
C MET A 510 -4.65 -3.48 31.64
N ALA A 511 -3.50 -3.71 31.01
CA ALA A 511 -2.26 -3.00 31.33
C ALA A 511 -2.36 -1.50 31.04
N MET A 512 -3.06 -1.08 29.97
CA MET A 512 -3.29 0.34 29.68
C MET A 512 -4.28 0.96 30.68
N ILE A 513 -5.33 0.25 31.09
CA ILE A 513 -6.26 0.68 32.14
C ILE A 513 -5.51 0.90 33.45
N ASP A 514 -4.65 -0.03 33.87
CA ASP A 514 -3.84 0.10 35.09
C ASP A 514 -2.85 1.27 35.00
N LYS A 515 -2.07 1.32 33.92
CA LYS A 515 -1.05 2.35 33.69
C LYS A 515 -1.59 3.77 33.64
N LEU A 516 -2.75 3.95 33.00
CA LEU A 516 -3.35 5.27 32.69
C LEU A 516 -4.61 5.56 33.53
N GLY A 517 -4.97 4.68 34.47
CA GLY A 517 -6.23 4.70 35.19
C GLY A 517 -6.63 6.09 35.75
N HIS A 518 -5.68 6.86 36.29
CA HIS A 518 -5.93 8.21 36.78
C HIS A 518 -6.38 9.21 35.68
N LYS A 519 -6.00 8.98 34.41
CA LYS A 519 -6.42 9.78 33.23
C LYS A 519 -7.70 9.23 32.59
N LEU A 520 -8.06 7.97 32.86
CA LEU A 520 -9.14 7.25 32.21
C LEU A 520 -10.45 7.23 33.00
N VAL A 521 -10.52 7.76 34.23
CA VAL A 521 -11.68 7.63 35.14
C VAL A 521 -12.99 7.89 34.45
N SER A 522 -13.16 9.06 33.82
CA SER A 522 -14.42 9.44 33.16
C SER A 522 -14.72 8.59 31.91
N LYS A 523 -13.70 8.11 31.21
CA LYS A 523 -13.87 7.21 30.04
C LYS A 523 -14.30 5.82 30.48
N LEU A 524 -13.69 5.26 31.52
CA LEU A 524 -14.04 3.94 32.06
C LEU A 524 -15.46 3.94 32.64
N GLU A 525 -15.87 5.05 33.29
CA GLU A 525 -17.25 5.23 33.72
C GLU A 525 -18.22 5.30 32.52
N ALA A 526 -17.89 6.05 31.47
CA ALA A 526 -18.72 6.17 30.26
C ALA A 526 -18.79 4.84 29.48
N LEU A 527 -17.73 4.04 29.50
CA LEU A 527 -17.69 2.69 28.92
C LEU A 527 -18.32 1.62 29.80
N GLU A 528 -18.76 1.97 31.03
CA GLU A 528 -19.39 1.06 31.99
C GLU A 528 -18.52 -0.17 32.29
N ILE A 529 -17.19 0.01 32.42
CA ILE A 529 -16.26 -1.07 32.74
C ILE A 529 -16.33 -1.32 34.25
N ASP A 530 -16.63 -2.56 34.62
CA ASP A 530 -16.65 -3.01 36.01
C ASP A 530 -15.57 -4.06 36.33
N GLN A 531 -15.45 -4.40 37.60
CA GLN A 531 -14.44 -5.35 38.08
C GLN A 531 -14.74 -6.79 37.61
N ASP A 532 -15.99 -7.14 37.40
CA ASP A 532 -16.40 -8.47 36.94
C ASP A 532 -15.97 -8.67 35.46
N GLU A 533 -16.09 -7.63 34.63
CA GLU A 533 -15.60 -7.64 33.25
C GLU A 533 -14.06 -7.82 33.19
N LEU A 534 -13.31 -7.05 33.97
CA LEU A 534 -11.85 -7.18 34.05
C LEU A 534 -11.40 -8.54 34.60
N SER A 535 -12.12 -9.07 35.61
CA SER A 535 -11.85 -10.39 36.16
C SER A 535 -12.08 -11.50 35.13
N LYS A 536 -13.12 -11.37 34.29
CA LYS A 536 -13.37 -12.30 33.19
C LYS A 536 -12.25 -12.25 32.15
N TRP A 537 -11.77 -11.04 31.80
CA TRP A 537 -10.66 -10.90 30.84
C TRP A 537 -9.39 -11.57 31.37
N ASN A 538 -9.08 -11.36 32.64
CA ASN A 538 -7.92 -12.02 33.27
C ASN A 538 -8.07 -13.54 33.30
N ASP A 539 -9.25 -14.07 33.61
CA ASP A 539 -9.51 -15.53 33.58
C ASP A 539 -9.33 -16.13 32.19
N ILE A 540 -9.73 -15.38 31.14
CA ILE A 540 -9.50 -15.78 29.74
C ILE A 540 -8.00 -15.84 29.44
N VAL A 541 -7.23 -14.83 29.83
CA VAL A 541 -5.77 -14.75 29.60
C VAL A 541 -5.07 -15.93 30.27
N ASP A 542 -5.37 -16.18 31.56
CA ASP A 542 -4.72 -17.22 32.35
C ASP A 542 -5.08 -18.65 31.87
N ASN A 543 -6.24 -18.81 31.27
CA ASN A 543 -6.79 -20.10 30.89
C ASN A 543 -6.98 -20.30 29.39
N MET A 544 -6.39 -19.47 28.54
CA MET A 544 -6.40 -19.68 27.08
C MET A 544 -5.68 -20.97 26.71
N TYR A 545 -6.21 -21.67 25.73
CA TYR A 545 -5.58 -22.86 25.17
C TYR A 545 -4.61 -22.50 24.04
N TYR A 546 -3.40 -23.05 24.14
CA TYR A 546 -2.39 -22.92 23.09
C TYR A 546 -1.94 -24.31 22.64
N PRO A 547 -2.17 -24.69 21.38
CA PRO A 547 -1.65 -25.95 20.85
C PRO A 547 -0.12 -25.97 20.85
N TYR A 548 0.47 -27.00 21.44
CA TYR A 548 1.93 -27.18 21.54
C TYR A 548 2.30 -28.66 21.48
N ASP A 549 3.37 -28.97 20.77
CA ASP A 549 3.95 -30.32 20.73
C ASP A 549 5.28 -30.35 21.48
N GLU A 550 5.35 -31.11 22.55
CA GLU A 550 6.53 -31.18 23.42
C GLU A 550 7.70 -31.95 22.77
N GLU A 551 7.43 -32.93 21.90
CA GLU A 551 8.47 -33.73 21.22
C GLU A 551 9.21 -32.90 20.14
N LEU A 552 8.47 -32.16 19.35
CA LEU A 552 9.00 -31.25 18.33
C LEU A 552 9.47 -29.92 18.95
N GLY A 553 8.96 -29.53 20.11
CA GLY A 553 9.23 -28.23 20.73
C GLY A 553 8.69 -27.07 19.92
N VAL A 554 7.51 -27.20 19.32
CA VAL A 554 6.89 -26.21 18.44
C VAL A 554 5.47 -25.85 18.88
N PHE A 555 5.08 -24.61 18.65
CA PHE A 555 3.69 -24.20 18.68
C PHE A 555 2.97 -24.79 17.48
N VAL A 556 1.82 -25.45 17.68
CA VAL A 556 1.09 -26.10 16.60
C VAL A 556 0.11 -25.08 15.99
N GLN A 557 0.15 -24.92 14.67
CA GLN A 557 -0.62 -23.86 13.97
C GLN A 557 -2.11 -23.90 14.33
N HIS A 558 -2.72 -25.08 14.41
CA HIS A 558 -4.10 -25.31 14.87
C HIS A 558 -4.29 -26.78 15.27
N ASP A 559 -5.39 -27.10 15.93
CA ASP A 559 -5.76 -28.49 16.20
C ASP A 559 -5.70 -29.28 14.88
N THR A 560 -5.16 -30.50 14.93
CA THR A 560 -5.05 -31.41 13.76
C THR A 560 -4.01 -31.03 12.67
N PHE A 561 -3.24 -29.95 12.81
CA PHE A 561 -2.21 -29.60 11.81
C PHE A 561 -1.16 -30.73 11.64
N LEU A 562 -0.72 -31.31 12.76
CA LEU A 562 0.27 -32.39 12.74
C LEU A 562 -0.27 -33.73 12.23
N ASP A 563 -1.59 -33.89 12.06
CA ASP A 563 -2.22 -35.09 11.47
C ASP A 563 -2.16 -35.11 9.93
N LYS A 564 -1.71 -33.99 9.31
CA LYS A 564 -1.55 -33.89 7.86
C LYS A 564 -0.28 -34.61 7.38
N ASP A 565 -0.23 -34.89 6.07
CA ASP A 565 0.98 -35.36 5.41
C ASP A 565 1.97 -34.19 5.28
N LEU A 566 2.92 -34.10 6.22
CA LEU A 566 3.89 -33.00 6.30
C LEU A 566 4.99 -33.19 5.25
N GLN A 567 4.97 -32.37 4.21
CA GLN A 567 5.88 -32.43 3.07
C GLN A 567 6.55 -31.07 2.84
N PRO A 568 7.86 -31.04 2.53
CA PRO A 568 8.52 -29.80 2.17
C PRO A 568 8.08 -29.29 0.79
N VAL A 569 8.16 -27.96 0.59
CA VAL A 569 7.79 -27.33 -0.68
C VAL A 569 8.68 -27.74 -1.86
N ASP A 570 9.85 -28.33 -1.62
CA ASP A 570 10.79 -28.76 -2.64
C ASP A 570 10.26 -29.92 -3.51
N ILE A 571 9.23 -30.63 -3.05
CA ILE A 571 8.58 -31.67 -3.86
C ILE A 571 7.58 -31.11 -4.88
N LEU A 572 7.18 -29.83 -4.73
CA LEU A 572 6.27 -29.16 -5.66
C LEU A 572 7.00 -28.82 -6.95
N THR A 573 6.34 -29.08 -8.08
CA THR A 573 6.84 -28.72 -9.41
C THR A 573 6.38 -27.31 -9.80
N GLU A 574 6.95 -26.75 -10.87
CA GLU A 574 6.47 -25.49 -11.44
C GLU A 574 5.01 -25.56 -11.90
N ALA A 575 4.54 -26.73 -12.31
CA ALA A 575 3.15 -26.92 -12.71
C ALA A 575 2.15 -26.86 -11.53
N ASP A 576 2.63 -27.07 -10.30
CA ASP A 576 1.82 -26.93 -9.10
C ASP A 576 1.67 -25.48 -8.66
N ARG A 577 2.60 -24.59 -9.04
CA ARG A 577 2.71 -23.23 -8.51
C ARG A 577 2.13 -22.15 -9.46
N PRO A 578 1.41 -21.14 -8.91
CA PRO A 578 0.94 -21.06 -7.53
C PRO A 578 -0.19 -22.05 -7.24
N LEU A 579 -0.26 -22.54 -6.00
CA LEU A 579 -1.20 -23.60 -5.63
C LEU A 579 -2.66 -23.18 -5.87
N ASN A 580 -3.02 -21.94 -5.54
CA ASN A 580 -4.38 -21.40 -5.67
C ASN A 580 -4.88 -21.33 -7.14
N LYS A 581 -3.99 -21.34 -8.12
CA LYS A 581 -4.33 -21.35 -9.56
C LYS A 581 -4.35 -22.77 -10.14
N ASN A 582 -3.59 -23.72 -9.56
CA ASN A 582 -3.33 -25.02 -10.15
C ASN A 582 -3.92 -26.19 -9.36
N TRP A 583 -4.27 -26.01 -8.07
CA TRP A 583 -4.90 -27.02 -7.24
C TRP A 583 -6.35 -26.68 -6.94
N SER A 584 -7.17 -27.71 -6.71
CA SER A 584 -8.51 -27.50 -6.15
C SER A 584 -8.41 -26.98 -4.71
N TRP A 585 -9.36 -26.16 -4.29
CA TRP A 585 -9.38 -25.63 -2.92
C TRP A 585 -9.41 -26.77 -1.87
N ASP A 586 -10.16 -27.84 -2.13
CA ASP A 586 -10.15 -29.03 -1.28
C ASP A 586 -8.76 -29.65 -1.11
N LYS A 587 -7.95 -29.73 -2.20
CA LYS A 587 -6.57 -30.25 -2.12
C LYS A 587 -5.68 -29.33 -1.30
N ILE A 588 -5.84 -28.01 -1.43
CA ILE A 588 -5.10 -27.00 -0.66
C ILE A 588 -5.41 -27.16 0.83
N LEU A 589 -6.68 -27.15 1.22
CA LEU A 589 -7.11 -27.25 2.63
C LEU A 589 -6.65 -28.56 3.32
N ARG A 590 -6.49 -29.64 2.58
CA ARG A 590 -5.98 -30.92 3.12
C ARG A 590 -4.45 -31.02 3.12
N SER A 591 -3.76 -30.08 2.47
CA SER A 591 -2.28 -30.06 2.43
C SER A 591 -1.70 -29.43 3.69
N CYS A 592 -0.39 -29.61 3.89
CA CYS A 592 0.35 -28.94 4.95
C CYS A 592 0.96 -27.60 4.51
N TYR A 593 0.72 -27.19 3.27
CA TYR A 593 1.38 -26.02 2.72
C TYR A 593 0.81 -24.72 3.28
N ILE A 594 1.71 -23.80 3.55
CA ILE A 594 1.44 -22.55 4.23
C ILE A 594 1.60 -21.40 3.23
N LYS A 595 0.55 -20.59 3.04
CA LYS A 595 0.55 -19.47 2.11
C LYS A 595 1.48 -18.35 2.57
N GLN A 596 1.43 -18.04 3.88
CA GLN A 596 2.22 -16.99 4.53
C GLN A 596 2.40 -17.29 6.02
N ALA A 597 3.31 -16.54 6.68
CA ALA A 597 3.60 -16.70 8.10
C ALA A 597 2.34 -16.68 8.97
N ASP A 598 2.15 -17.69 9.81
CA ASP A 598 1.05 -17.82 10.79
C ASP A 598 1.63 -17.88 12.20
N VAL A 599 2.11 -19.04 12.67
CA VAL A 599 2.84 -19.13 13.95
C VAL A 599 4.04 -18.17 13.95
N LEU A 600 4.77 -18.08 12.86
CA LEU A 600 5.92 -17.18 12.73
C LEU A 600 5.51 -15.69 12.79
N GLN A 601 4.30 -15.32 12.36
CA GLN A 601 3.76 -13.97 12.55
C GLN A 601 3.60 -13.63 14.03
N GLY A 602 3.08 -14.55 14.82
CA GLY A 602 2.95 -14.37 16.28
C GLY A 602 4.29 -14.33 16.99
N ILE A 603 5.25 -15.14 16.57
CA ILE A 603 6.63 -15.11 17.12
C ILE A 603 7.31 -13.77 16.78
N TYR A 604 7.10 -13.23 15.60
CA TYR A 604 7.58 -11.88 15.24
C TYR A 604 6.96 -10.79 16.13
N TYR A 605 5.63 -10.82 16.34
CA TYR A 605 4.94 -9.82 17.14
C TYR A 605 5.39 -9.81 18.62
N PHE A 606 5.50 -10.98 19.19
CA PHE A 606 5.75 -11.19 20.62
C PHE A 606 7.13 -11.78 20.89
N GLY A 607 8.13 -11.38 20.08
CA GLY A 607 9.46 -11.96 20.10
C GLY A 607 10.21 -11.86 21.44
N ASP A 608 9.86 -10.90 22.29
CA ASP A 608 10.36 -10.77 23.65
C ASP A 608 9.85 -11.85 24.64
N ARG A 609 8.77 -12.56 24.27
CA ARG A 609 8.16 -13.62 25.07
C ARG A 609 8.74 -15.01 24.81
N TYR A 610 9.52 -15.17 23.72
CA TYR A 610 10.04 -16.46 23.28
C TYR A 610 11.56 -16.51 23.32
N THR A 611 12.08 -17.65 23.72
CA THR A 611 13.51 -17.93 23.71
C THR A 611 14.04 -18.09 22.28
N ASP A 612 15.33 -17.86 22.08
CA ASP A 612 15.99 -18.06 20.78
C ASP A 612 15.81 -19.50 20.27
N GLN A 613 15.74 -20.49 21.19
CA GLN A 613 15.52 -21.90 20.84
C GLN A 613 14.09 -22.16 20.33
N GLU A 614 13.07 -21.57 20.97
CA GLU A 614 11.68 -21.68 20.52
C GLU A 614 11.50 -21.03 19.15
N LYS A 615 12.06 -19.83 18.93
CA LYS A 615 12.08 -19.17 17.61
C LYS A 615 12.70 -20.06 16.56
N LYS A 616 13.85 -20.64 16.86
CA LYS A 616 14.58 -21.52 15.93
C LYS A 616 13.81 -22.80 15.61
N ASN A 617 13.25 -23.48 16.63
CA ASN A 617 12.48 -24.71 16.43
C ASN A 617 11.28 -24.45 15.49
N ASN A 618 10.49 -23.40 15.78
CA ASN A 618 9.31 -23.06 14.98
C ASN A 618 9.70 -22.63 13.57
N TYR A 619 10.76 -21.83 13.42
CA TYR A 619 11.21 -21.42 12.08
C TYR A 619 11.61 -22.62 11.24
N LEU A 620 12.47 -23.51 11.78
CA LEU A 620 12.93 -24.69 11.05
C LEU A 620 11.82 -25.71 10.75
N PHE A 621 10.74 -25.68 11.54
CA PHE A 621 9.58 -26.54 11.30
C PHE A 621 8.66 -25.98 10.20
N TYR A 622 8.30 -24.68 10.26
CA TYR A 622 7.31 -24.09 9.38
C TYR A 622 7.85 -23.62 8.03
N GLU A 623 9.09 -23.10 8.00
CA GLU A 623 9.69 -22.58 6.77
C GLU A 623 9.74 -23.59 5.61
N PRO A 624 10.11 -24.87 5.82
CA PRO A 624 10.12 -25.84 4.72
C PRO A 624 8.77 -26.14 4.09
N MET A 625 7.68 -25.83 4.76
CA MET A 625 6.29 -26.01 4.29
C MET A 625 5.67 -24.73 3.74
N THR A 626 6.36 -23.59 3.80
CA THR A 626 5.81 -22.31 3.39
C THR A 626 6.08 -22.05 1.91
N VAL A 627 5.02 -21.94 1.10
CA VAL A 627 5.10 -21.69 -0.36
C VAL A 627 5.40 -20.24 -0.71
N HIS A 628 5.21 -19.30 0.22
CA HIS A 628 5.39 -17.85 0.02
C HIS A 628 4.57 -17.31 -1.16
N GLU A 629 3.31 -17.72 -1.28
CA GLU A 629 2.40 -17.27 -2.34
C GLU A 629 1.62 -16.01 -1.96
N SER A 630 1.79 -15.52 -0.72
CA SER A 630 1.40 -14.19 -0.31
C SER A 630 2.57 -13.22 -0.37
N SER A 631 2.29 -12.00 -0.81
CA SER A 631 3.26 -10.91 -0.82
C SER A 631 3.76 -10.53 0.59
N LEU A 632 2.98 -10.82 1.63
CA LEU A 632 3.27 -10.51 3.04
C LEU A 632 4.18 -11.54 3.71
N SER A 633 4.47 -12.68 3.07
CA SER A 633 5.15 -13.81 3.72
C SER A 633 6.64 -13.61 3.93
N ALA A 634 7.37 -13.25 2.88
CA ALA A 634 8.83 -13.34 2.87
C ALA A 634 9.51 -12.37 3.87
N CYS A 635 8.94 -11.20 4.16
CA CYS A 635 9.53 -10.24 5.10
C CYS A 635 9.60 -10.78 6.53
N ILE A 636 8.57 -11.45 7.03
CA ILE A 636 8.57 -12.06 8.38
C ILE A 636 9.61 -13.16 8.48
N HIS A 637 9.71 -13.99 7.44
CA HIS A 637 10.74 -15.02 7.37
C HIS A 637 12.16 -14.44 7.30
N SER A 638 12.37 -13.33 6.59
CA SER A 638 13.65 -12.62 6.55
C SER A 638 14.04 -12.11 7.94
N ILE A 639 13.11 -11.45 8.66
CA ILE A 639 13.34 -10.89 9.99
C ILE A 639 13.71 -11.98 11.01
N LEU A 640 12.94 -13.06 11.04
CA LEU A 640 13.21 -14.17 11.96
C LEU A 640 14.47 -14.93 11.61
N ALA A 641 14.79 -15.08 10.32
CA ALA A 641 16.06 -15.68 9.87
C ALA A 641 17.27 -14.87 10.36
N CYS A 642 17.20 -13.53 10.35
CA CYS A 642 18.22 -12.68 10.97
C CYS A 642 18.37 -12.95 12.48
N GLU A 643 17.26 -13.05 13.22
CA GLU A 643 17.31 -13.29 14.66
C GLU A 643 17.94 -14.62 15.06
N ILE A 644 17.75 -15.66 14.24
CA ILE A 644 18.27 -17.01 14.52
C ILE A 644 19.57 -17.33 13.78
N GLY A 645 20.16 -16.35 13.08
CA GLY A 645 21.47 -16.45 12.42
C GLY A 645 21.49 -17.27 11.12
N LEU A 646 20.38 -17.29 10.36
CA LEU A 646 20.28 -17.93 9.04
C LEU A 646 20.45 -16.88 7.95
N GLU A 647 21.66 -16.35 7.79
CA GLU A 647 21.99 -15.19 6.96
C GLU A 647 21.59 -15.36 5.48
N GLU A 648 22.01 -16.45 4.83
CA GLU A 648 21.70 -16.73 3.42
C GLU A 648 20.17 -16.73 3.19
N LYS A 649 19.41 -17.34 4.12
CA LYS A 649 17.96 -17.37 4.06
C LYS A 649 17.36 -15.98 4.23
N ALA A 650 17.90 -15.20 5.17
CA ALA A 650 17.45 -13.82 5.42
C ALA A 650 17.61 -12.94 4.17
N VAL A 651 18.78 -13.02 3.51
CA VAL A 651 19.05 -12.27 2.27
C VAL A 651 18.14 -12.72 1.13
N GLY A 652 17.95 -14.02 0.93
CA GLY A 652 17.06 -14.54 -0.12
C GLY A 652 15.62 -14.12 0.06
N MET A 653 15.10 -14.12 1.30
CA MET A 653 13.75 -13.64 1.62
C MET A 653 13.63 -12.13 1.50
N TYR A 654 14.67 -11.38 1.86
CA TYR A 654 14.71 -9.94 1.63
C TYR A 654 14.67 -9.59 0.13
N GLU A 655 15.49 -10.24 -0.68
CA GLU A 655 15.51 -10.04 -2.13
C GLU A 655 14.12 -10.29 -2.73
N ARG A 656 13.47 -11.41 -2.35
CA ARG A 656 12.11 -11.72 -2.79
C ARG A 656 11.13 -10.63 -2.39
N THR A 657 11.23 -10.07 -1.17
CA THR A 657 10.35 -9.00 -0.70
C THR A 657 10.58 -7.69 -1.47
N ALA A 658 11.83 -7.23 -1.54
CA ALA A 658 12.18 -5.94 -2.14
C ALA A 658 11.99 -5.91 -3.68
N ARG A 659 12.00 -7.08 -4.31
CA ARG A 659 11.90 -7.21 -5.77
C ARG A 659 10.60 -7.85 -6.24
N LEU A 660 9.64 -8.08 -5.34
CA LEU A 660 8.42 -8.84 -5.61
C LEU A 660 7.75 -8.43 -6.93
N ASP A 661 7.43 -7.15 -7.07
CA ASP A 661 6.79 -6.61 -8.27
C ASP A 661 7.78 -6.36 -9.41
N LEU A 662 8.95 -5.79 -9.13
CA LEU A 662 9.95 -5.48 -10.15
C LEU A 662 10.43 -6.71 -10.93
N ASP A 663 10.47 -7.87 -10.28
CA ASP A 663 10.84 -9.15 -10.91
C ASP A 663 9.62 -10.06 -11.17
N ASN A 664 8.39 -9.58 -10.86
CA ASN A 664 7.12 -10.27 -11.07
C ASN A 664 7.09 -11.70 -10.51
N TYR A 665 7.54 -11.86 -9.26
CA TYR A 665 7.66 -13.19 -8.62
C TYR A 665 6.35 -13.97 -8.58
N ASN A 666 5.25 -13.31 -8.30
CA ASN A 666 3.91 -13.93 -8.19
C ASN A 666 3.18 -14.03 -9.53
N LYS A 667 3.69 -13.42 -10.60
CA LYS A 667 3.09 -13.39 -11.95
C LYS A 667 1.67 -12.80 -11.96
N ASP A 668 1.47 -11.71 -11.23
CA ASP A 668 0.19 -10.99 -11.09
C ASP A 668 0.36 -9.47 -10.94
N THR A 669 1.56 -8.94 -11.21
CA THR A 669 1.85 -7.51 -11.14
C THR A 669 1.15 -6.71 -12.26
N ASP A 670 0.72 -7.37 -13.35
CA ASP A 670 -0.12 -6.80 -14.40
C ASP A 670 -1.47 -6.29 -13.87
N ASP A 671 -2.00 -6.91 -12.82
CA ASP A 671 -3.22 -6.50 -12.10
C ASP A 671 -3.00 -5.33 -11.09
N GLY A 672 -1.77 -4.87 -10.93
CA GLY A 672 -1.36 -3.84 -9.96
C GLY A 672 -0.29 -4.32 -8.97
N LEU A 673 0.38 -3.37 -8.33
CA LEU A 673 1.47 -3.61 -7.37
C LEU A 673 0.95 -4.18 -6.04
N HIS A 674 1.85 -4.79 -5.27
CA HIS A 674 1.60 -5.25 -3.90
C HIS A 674 2.05 -4.18 -2.89
N ILE A 675 1.31 -3.06 -2.85
CA ILE A 675 1.68 -1.86 -2.09
C ILE A 675 1.88 -2.14 -0.60
N THR A 676 0.96 -2.86 0.03
CA THR A 676 1.04 -3.12 1.48
C THR A 676 2.24 -3.98 1.87
N SER A 677 2.70 -4.86 0.99
CA SER A 677 3.88 -5.69 1.25
C SER A 677 5.22 -4.95 1.10
N MET A 678 5.22 -3.79 0.45
CA MET A 678 6.43 -3.01 0.20
C MET A 678 7.12 -2.52 1.48
N SER A 679 6.35 -2.28 2.55
CA SER A 679 6.90 -1.98 3.88
C SER A 679 7.78 -3.12 4.43
N GLY A 680 7.52 -4.36 4.01
CA GLY A 680 8.33 -5.53 4.35
C GLY A 680 9.79 -5.40 3.91
N ALA A 681 10.06 -4.67 2.82
CA ALA A 681 11.43 -4.39 2.39
C ALA A 681 12.17 -3.52 3.41
N TRP A 682 11.51 -2.48 3.92
CA TRP A 682 12.04 -1.64 5.00
C TRP A 682 12.16 -2.42 6.32
N MET A 683 11.12 -3.18 6.70
CA MET A 683 11.12 -3.99 7.92
C MET A 683 12.26 -5.01 7.93
N SER A 684 12.53 -5.67 6.82
CA SER A 684 13.64 -6.63 6.69
C SER A 684 15.00 -5.99 6.96
N ILE A 685 15.25 -4.77 6.48
CA ILE A 685 16.50 -4.03 6.77
C ILE A 685 16.54 -3.58 8.22
N VAL A 686 15.51 -2.87 8.67
CA VAL A 686 15.55 -2.15 9.96
C VAL A 686 15.25 -3.08 11.14
N GLN A 687 14.27 -3.96 11.01
CA GLN A 687 13.91 -4.91 12.08
C GLN A 687 14.60 -6.27 11.93
N GLY A 688 14.97 -6.64 10.69
CA GLY A 688 15.75 -7.85 10.41
C GLY A 688 17.25 -7.61 10.57
N PHE A 689 17.91 -7.08 9.54
CA PHE A 689 19.38 -6.94 9.53
C PHE A 689 19.92 -5.99 10.62
N ALA A 690 19.23 -4.88 10.93
CA ALA A 690 19.63 -4.01 12.03
C ALA A 690 19.08 -4.44 13.40
N GLY A 691 18.15 -5.39 13.43
CA GLY A 691 17.60 -5.95 14.66
C GLY A 691 16.88 -4.91 15.53
N MET A 692 16.31 -3.84 14.94
CA MET A 692 15.63 -2.80 15.70
C MET A 692 14.41 -3.34 16.42
N ARG A 693 14.28 -3.05 17.73
CA ARG A 693 13.09 -3.32 18.54
C ARG A 693 12.79 -2.15 19.47
N THR A 694 11.52 -2.05 19.86
CA THR A 694 11.04 -1.00 20.80
C THR A 694 10.20 -1.58 21.92
N TYR A 695 10.55 -2.78 22.38
CA TYR A 695 9.87 -3.43 23.51
C TYR A 695 9.89 -2.55 24.75
N ASP A 696 8.73 -2.41 25.40
CA ASP A 696 8.54 -1.55 26.58
C ASP A 696 8.97 -0.09 26.38
N GLY A 697 8.93 0.38 25.13
CA GLY A 697 9.31 1.74 24.78
C GLY A 697 10.81 2.02 24.85
N ARG A 698 11.64 0.98 24.84
CA ARG A 698 13.10 1.06 24.81
C ARG A 698 13.60 0.73 23.39
N LEU A 699 14.36 1.64 22.80
CA LEU A 699 14.98 1.44 21.50
C LEU A 699 16.21 0.55 21.62
N SER A 700 16.25 -0.52 20.83
CA SER A 700 17.39 -1.43 20.78
C SER A 700 17.76 -1.80 19.36
N PHE A 701 19.05 -2.18 19.15
CA PHE A 701 19.59 -2.68 17.89
C PHE A 701 20.47 -3.92 18.14
N ALA A 702 20.47 -4.81 17.15
CA ALA A 702 21.38 -5.97 17.10
C ALA A 702 21.84 -6.19 15.66
N PRO A 703 22.65 -5.27 15.08
CA PRO A 703 22.96 -5.28 13.66
C PRO A 703 23.78 -6.47 13.22
N ILE A 704 23.34 -7.13 12.15
CA ILE A 704 24.14 -8.08 11.38
C ILE A 704 24.43 -7.48 10.00
N LEU A 705 25.49 -7.91 9.34
CA LEU A 705 25.83 -7.50 7.99
C LEU A 705 26.13 -8.73 7.16
N PRO A 706 25.37 -9.00 6.09
CA PRO A 706 25.67 -10.10 5.19
C PRO A 706 27.07 -10.02 4.58
N ASP A 707 27.70 -11.17 4.39
CA ASP A 707 29.08 -11.26 3.88
C ASP A 707 29.28 -10.55 2.54
N ASP A 708 28.27 -10.60 1.65
CA ASP A 708 28.31 -10.00 0.32
C ASP A 708 27.94 -8.49 0.29
N TRP A 709 27.63 -7.88 1.45
CA TRP A 709 27.27 -6.46 1.52
C TRP A 709 28.43 -5.62 2.07
N ASP A 710 28.72 -4.47 1.43
CA ASP A 710 29.71 -3.52 1.95
C ASP A 710 29.19 -2.71 3.15
N GLY A 711 27.88 -2.69 3.35
CA GLY A 711 27.23 -2.01 4.45
C GLY A 711 25.81 -1.55 4.11
N TYR A 712 25.14 -1.03 5.13
CA TYR A 712 23.85 -0.38 4.95
C TYR A 712 23.68 0.76 5.96
N SER A 713 22.83 1.73 5.62
CA SER A 713 22.49 2.83 6.53
C SER A 713 21.06 3.31 6.31
N PHE A 714 20.48 3.87 7.37
CA PHE A 714 19.15 4.47 7.34
C PHE A 714 18.97 5.47 8.47
N ASN A 715 17.93 6.29 8.36
CA ASN A 715 17.47 7.15 9.44
C ASN A 715 16.16 6.62 10.05
N ILE A 716 15.94 6.93 11.33
CA ILE A 716 14.67 6.76 12.01
C ILE A 716 14.30 8.02 12.80
N ASN A 717 13.01 8.37 12.76
CA ASN A 717 12.42 9.27 13.74
C ASN A 717 12.05 8.48 14.99
N TYR A 718 12.51 8.89 16.16
CA TYR A 718 12.16 8.25 17.43
C TYR A 718 12.03 9.29 18.54
N ARG A 719 10.81 9.55 19.01
CA ARG A 719 10.52 10.47 20.12
C ARG A 719 11.21 11.82 19.95
N ASP A 720 10.88 12.54 18.89
CA ASP A 720 11.44 13.86 18.49
C ASP A 720 12.94 13.85 18.17
N ARG A 721 13.51 12.71 17.86
CA ARG A 721 14.91 12.53 17.47
C ARG A 721 15.01 11.99 16.07
N LEU A 722 15.98 12.48 15.32
CA LEU A 722 16.44 11.87 14.08
C LEU A 722 17.75 11.12 14.36
N ILE A 723 17.70 9.81 14.31
CA ILE A 723 18.82 8.90 14.58
C ILE A 723 19.21 8.23 13.27
N ASN A 724 20.50 8.25 12.96
CA ASN A 724 21.07 7.52 11.82
C ASN A 724 21.86 6.31 12.32
N LEU A 725 21.62 5.15 11.72
CA LEU A 725 22.46 3.95 11.87
C LEU A 725 23.23 3.73 10.57
N ASP A 726 24.54 3.50 10.65
CA ASP A 726 25.42 3.09 9.54
C ASP A 726 26.21 1.86 9.98
N VAL A 727 26.03 0.75 9.25
CA VAL A 727 26.71 -0.52 9.48
C VAL A 727 27.66 -0.78 8.34
N SER A 728 28.93 -1.00 8.67
CA SER A 728 29.99 -1.35 7.72
C SER A 728 30.68 -2.65 8.12
N GLN A 729 31.61 -3.12 7.32
CA GLN A 729 32.41 -4.31 7.62
C GLN A 729 33.22 -4.18 8.92
N THR A 730 33.61 -2.94 9.31
CA THR A 730 34.51 -2.69 10.43
C THR A 730 33.83 -2.12 11.68
N GLU A 731 32.72 -1.43 11.52
CA GLU A 731 32.08 -0.72 12.63
C GLU A 731 30.57 -0.51 12.43
N ILE A 732 29.89 -0.31 13.57
CA ILE A 732 28.52 0.19 13.66
C ILE A 732 28.60 1.62 14.19
N SER A 733 28.08 2.58 13.44
CA SER A 733 28.03 3.99 13.82
C SER A 733 26.58 4.41 14.01
N ILE A 734 26.24 4.95 15.19
CA ILE A 734 24.93 5.52 15.47
C ILE A 734 25.11 7.00 15.74
N SER A 735 24.42 7.87 15.01
CA SER A 735 24.53 9.33 15.13
C SER A 735 23.18 9.96 15.44
N LEU A 736 23.17 10.85 16.41
CA LEU A 736 22.01 11.69 16.74
C LEU A 736 22.07 12.94 15.84
N LYS A 737 21.29 12.93 14.76
CA LYS A 737 21.23 14.05 13.79
C LYS A 737 20.41 15.23 14.30
N LYS A 738 19.41 14.96 15.14
CA LYS A 738 18.51 15.96 15.75
C LYS A 738 17.94 15.44 17.05
N GLY A 739 17.68 16.34 18.01
CA GLY A 739 17.00 16.02 19.27
C GLY A 739 17.94 15.97 20.47
N SER A 740 17.43 15.53 21.62
CA SER A 740 18.16 15.39 22.90
C SER A 740 18.79 14.00 23.04
N PRO A 741 19.84 13.84 23.86
CA PRO A 741 20.44 12.55 24.17
C PRO A 741 19.43 11.48 24.56
N ILE A 742 19.77 10.21 24.28
CA ILE A 742 18.89 9.07 24.57
C ILE A 742 19.68 7.83 24.98
N GLU A 743 19.16 7.08 25.94
CA GLU A 743 19.64 5.74 26.21
C GLU A 743 19.03 4.74 25.23
N LEU A 744 19.85 3.85 24.70
CA LEU A 744 19.45 2.76 23.82
C LEU A 744 20.30 1.51 24.11
N ASP A 745 19.82 0.36 23.67
CA ASP A 745 20.55 -0.90 23.85
C ASP A 745 21.16 -1.35 22.51
N ILE A 746 22.43 -1.80 22.51
CA ILE A 746 23.07 -2.44 21.37
C ILE A 746 23.61 -3.80 21.83
N TYR A 747 23.17 -4.87 21.17
CA TYR A 747 23.45 -6.25 21.59
C TYR A 747 23.14 -6.53 23.06
N LYS A 748 22.00 -5.96 23.56
CA LYS A 748 21.55 -6.02 24.97
C LYS A 748 22.42 -5.25 25.97
N GLU A 749 23.42 -4.44 25.50
CA GLU A 749 24.22 -3.55 26.33
C GLU A 749 23.70 -2.10 26.24
N LYS A 750 23.64 -1.42 27.40
CA LYS A 750 23.13 -0.05 27.51
C LYS A 750 24.17 0.97 27.07
N HIS A 751 23.76 1.91 26.26
CA HIS A 751 24.57 3.02 25.77
C HIS A 751 23.80 4.34 25.85
N LEU A 752 24.53 5.44 26.13
CA LEU A 752 24.00 6.79 26.02
C LEU A 752 24.44 7.38 24.67
N LEU A 753 23.48 7.70 23.81
CA LEU A 753 23.73 8.42 22.55
C LEU A 753 23.57 9.93 22.80
N GLU A 754 24.69 10.64 22.91
CA GLU A 754 24.73 12.12 23.04
C GLU A 754 24.84 12.80 21.68
N ASP A 755 25.78 12.35 20.84
CA ASP A 755 26.03 12.83 19.48
C ASP A 755 26.33 11.66 18.55
N LYS A 756 27.38 10.91 18.82
CA LYS A 756 27.81 9.76 18.02
C LYS A 756 28.33 8.62 18.89
N LEU A 757 27.90 7.41 18.59
CA LEU A 757 28.40 6.17 19.17
C LEU A 757 29.01 5.31 18.07
N VAL A 758 30.20 4.77 18.31
CA VAL A 758 30.88 3.85 17.39
C VAL A 758 31.26 2.57 18.10
N ILE A 759 30.84 1.44 17.57
CA ILE A 759 31.13 0.10 18.07
C ILE A 759 31.90 -0.64 16.99
N LYS A 760 33.07 -1.15 17.31
CA LYS A 760 33.83 -1.98 16.38
C LYS A 760 33.17 -3.34 16.23
N ARG A 761 33.08 -3.80 15.01
CA ARG A 761 32.70 -5.19 14.70
C ARG A 761 33.96 -6.04 14.82
N GLY A 762 33.83 -7.16 15.57
CA GLY A 762 34.92 -8.10 15.82
C GLY A 762 35.23 -9.00 14.63
#